data_2577c68e15674b32263d7f7366d61682
#
_entry.id   2577c68e15674b32263d7f7366d61682
#
_cell.length_a   1.000
_cell.length_b   1.000
_cell.length_c   1.000
_cell.angle_alpha   90.00
_cell.angle_beta   90.00
_cell.angle_gamma   90.00
#
_symmetry.space_group_name_H-M   'P 1'
#
loop_
_entity.id
_entity.type
_entity.pdbx_description
1 polymer ?
#
loop_
_entity_poly.entity_id
_entity_poly.type
_entity_poly.pdbx_seq_one_letter_code
_entity_poly.pdbx_strand_id
1 'polypeptide(L)'
;MKFKIKHEIKGRIRVRAIMKHMTAKEADLLEYVLSNKEGITSVRVNERTADVVLCYKIDRATVLSYLRKCHVDEIEAPESYLAHSGRALNNEYWDKLVGTVVWRCTKNLFVPAPIRTCITLAAAIPYIWKGVKTLAKGKLEVPVLDATAITISIARGDVSTASSVMFLLGIGEILEEWTHKKSVGDLARSMSLNVSKVWMLAGEQEVLVDASTIKENDKIVIHMGNVIPFDGTVESGEGMVNQASMTGESAAVRKYAGTTVYAGTVLEEGELTVNVKKLGGASRYEQIVVMIEESEKLKSSMEGKAERLADKLVPYTFLTTGLTYLFTRNLTKATSVLMVDFCCALKLSMPIAVLSAIKEARNRNVNVKGGKFLESIADADTIVFDKTGTLTKAEPTVVKVVSFNGDSEDELLRTAACLEEHFPHSMAKAVVDAAKKKSLDHEEKHSKVEYIVAHGISTQLEGKKTIIGSHHFVFEDEKCHIPEGKEKLFEQLPLEYSHLYLAIEGELAAVICIEDPLREEAADAIRALKESGISKVVMMTGDSDRTARAIAGRVGVDQYFSEVLPEDKARFVEQEKAAGRKVIMVGDGVNDSPALSAADVGIAISDGAELAREIADVTIAAEDLFEVVTLRKLSKRLMKRIYRNYKVIVGFNSALIAGGIAGVLQPTTSALLHNTSTLLIAMESMKPLLHEENQ
;
A
#
# COMPACT_ATOMS: atom_id res chain seq x y z
N MET A 1 1.74 -35.28 3.83
CA MET A 1 0.80 -35.57 2.74
C MET A 1 1.41 -36.55 1.72
N LYS A 2 0.66 -37.57 1.23
CA LYS A 2 1.07 -38.41 0.09
C LYS A 2 0.66 -37.76 -1.21
N PHE A 3 1.54 -37.72 -2.21
CA PHE A 3 1.27 -37.06 -3.48
C PHE A 3 1.99 -37.71 -4.67
N LYS A 4 1.52 -37.40 -5.89
CA LYS A 4 2.16 -37.78 -7.15
C LYS A 4 2.51 -36.54 -7.96
N ILE A 5 3.75 -36.41 -8.42
CA ILE A 5 4.17 -35.31 -9.29
C ILE A 5 3.48 -35.45 -10.64
N LYS A 6 2.79 -34.43 -11.11
CA LYS A 6 2.09 -34.39 -12.40
C LYS A 6 2.87 -33.64 -13.47
N HIS A 7 3.51 -32.54 -13.07
CA HIS A 7 4.29 -31.71 -13.98
C HIS A 7 5.32 -30.92 -13.16
N GLU A 8 6.49 -30.73 -13.72
CA GLU A 8 7.58 -30.00 -13.07
C GLU A 8 8.39 -29.26 -14.12
N ILE A 9 8.71 -27.99 -13.82
CA ILE A 9 9.68 -27.15 -14.52
C ILE A 9 10.51 -26.41 -13.48
N LYS A 10 11.62 -25.80 -13.87
CA LYS A 10 12.48 -25.03 -12.94
C LYS A 10 11.67 -23.96 -12.24
N GLY A 11 11.63 -23.97 -10.92
CA GLY A 11 10.91 -23.01 -10.08
C GLY A 11 9.37 -23.24 -9.97
N ARG A 12 8.83 -24.31 -10.59
CA ARG A 12 7.39 -24.60 -10.50
C ARG A 12 7.12 -26.10 -10.50
N ILE A 13 6.33 -26.58 -9.54
CA ILE A 13 5.92 -27.99 -9.44
C ILE A 13 4.39 -28.08 -9.32
N ARG A 14 3.81 -29.06 -10.01
CA ARG A 14 2.41 -29.47 -9.85
C ARG A 14 2.36 -30.89 -9.32
N VAL A 15 1.76 -31.06 -8.15
CA VAL A 15 1.56 -32.35 -7.53
C VAL A 15 0.08 -32.63 -7.35
N ARG A 16 -0.33 -33.88 -7.36
CA ARG A 16 -1.69 -34.33 -6.99
C ARG A 16 -1.62 -35.03 -5.65
N ALA A 17 -2.38 -34.52 -4.69
CA ALA A 17 -2.55 -35.20 -3.40
C ALA A 17 -3.30 -36.52 -3.57
N ILE A 18 -2.84 -37.57 -2.89
CA ILE A 18 -3.49 -38.89 -2.91
C ILE A 18 -4.46 -38.94 -1.73
N MET A 19 -5.68 -38.49 -2.00
CA MET A 19 -6.80 -38.48 -1.05
C MET A 19 -8.10 -38.76 -1.79
N LYS A 20 -9.14 -39.26 -1.07
CA LYS A 20 -10.41 -39.64 -1.69
C LYS A 20 -11.21 -38.44 -2.18
N HIS A 21 -11.28 -37.40 -1.38
CA HIS A 21 -11.88 -36.09 -1.66
C HIS A 21 -11.11 -35.03 -0.91
N MET A 22 -10.94 -33.87 -1.49
CA MET A 22 -10.40 -32.70 -0.84
C MET A 22 -11.56 -31.72 -0.65
N THR A 23 -11.83 -31.35 0.59
CA THR A 23 -12.82 -30.33 0.92
C THR A 23 -12.28 -28.93 0.64
N ALA A 24 -13.16 -27.94 0.49
CA ALA A 24 -12.76 -26.53 0.36
C ALA A 24 -11.89 -26.08 1.55
N LYS A 25 -12.25 -26.49 2.77
CA LYS A 25 -11.51 -26.21 4.01
C LYS A 25 -10.08 -26.79 3.97
N GLU A 26 -9.92 -28.06 3.60
CA GLU A 26 -8.60 -28.71 3.46
C GLU A 26 -7.74 -28.05 2.39
N ALA A 27 -8.35 -27.62 1.28
CA ALA A 27 -7.65 -26.91 0.23
C ALA A 27 -7.17 -25.53 0.70
N ASP A 28 -7.97 -24.80 1.48
CA ASP A 28 -7.61 -23.51 2.07
C ASP A 28 -6.52 -23.66 3.14
N LEU A 29 -6.59 -24.68 3.99
CA LEU A 29 -5.57 -25.01 4.97
C LEU A 29 -4.21 -25.33 4.30
N LEU A 30 -4.21 -26.15 3.25
CA LEU A 30 -3.02 -26.45 2.47
C LEU A 30 -2.42 -25.21 1.82
N GLU A 31 -3.27 -24.37 1.23
CA GLU A 31 -2.84 -23.12 0.61
C GLU A 31 -2.21 -22.16 1.62
N TYR A 32 -2.81 -22.04 2.81
CA TYR A 32 -2.30 -21.24 3.92
C TYR A 32 -0.91 -21.69 4.37
N VAL A 33 -0.76 -22.99 4.75
CA VAL A 33 0.49 -23.48 5.29
C VAL A 33 1.62 -23.45 4.28
N LEU A 34 1.34 -23.79 3.02
CA LEU A 34 2.36 -23.81 1.99
C LEU A 34 2.78 -22.40 1.56
N SER A 35 1.85 -21.44 1.54
CA SER A 35 2.17 -20.03 1.24
C SER A 35 3.05 -19.37 2.29
N ASN A 36 2.97 -19.83 3.55
CA ASN A 36 3.77 -19.32 4.67
C ASN A 36 5.15 -20.00 4.79
N LYS A 37 5.53 -20.89 3.85
CA LYS A 37 6.85 -21.51 3.86
C LYS A 37 7.88 -20.65 3.14
N GLU A 38 9.05 -20.50 3.75
CA GLU A 38 10.17 -19.75 3.20
C GLU A 38 10.53 -20.21 1.79
N GLY A 39 10.73 -19.27 0.89
CA GLY A 39 11.11 -19.53 -0.51
C GLY A 39 9.99 -20.02 -1.42
N ILE A 40 8.74 -20.09 -0.95
CA ILE A 40 7.56 -20.35 -1.78
C ILE A 40 7.01 -18.98 -2.25
N THR A 41 6.91 -18.79 -3.56
CA THR A 41 6.43 -17.52 -4.15
C THR A 41 4.93 -17.52 -4.45
N SER A 42 4.36 -18.67 -4.79
CA SER A 42 2.90 -18.80 -4.93
C SER A 42 2.44 -20.24 -4.75
N VAL A 43 1.25 -20.40 -4.19
CA VAL A 43 0.56 -21.67 -4.03
C VAL A 43 -0.82 -21.57 -4.65
N ARG A 44 -1.24 -22.61 -5.34
CA ARG A 44 -2.61 -22.75 -5.83
C ARG A 44 -3.07 -24.19 -5.64
N VAL A 45 -4.13 -24.38 -4.89
CA VAL A 45 -4.73 -25.67 -4.62
C VAL A 45 -6.07 -25.79 -5.34
N ASN A 46 -6.29 -26.87 -6.07
CA ASN A 46 -7.55 -27.14 -6.73
C ASN A 46 -8.27 -28.30 -5.99
N GLU A 47 -9.37 -28.01 -5.30
CA GLU A 47 -10.12 -28.95 -4.48
C GLU A 47 -10.72 -30.11 -5.29
N ARG A 48 -11.22 -29.84 -6.51
CA ARG A 48 -11.88 -30.84 -7.36
C ARG A 48 -10.92 -31.90 -7.90
N THR A 49 -9.68 -31.50 -8.20
CA THR A 49 -8.66 -32.41 -8.76
C THR A 49 -7.61 -32.81 -7.74
N ALA A 50 -7.63 -32.23 -6.54
CA ALA A 50 -6.62 -32.32 -5.49
C ALA A 50 -5.20 -32.00 -6.01
N ASP A 51 -5.10 -31.12 -7.01
CA ASP A 51 -3.83 -30.67 -7.56
C ASP A 51 -3.32 -29.45 -6.77
N VAL A 52 -2.06 -29.49 -6.36
CA VAL A 52 -1.33 -28.40 -5.72
C VAL A 52 -0.25 -27.91 -6.66
N VAL A 53 -0.30 -26.65 -7.04
CA VAL A 53 0.72 -26.00 -7.88
C VAL A 53 1.50 -25.03 -6.98
N LEU A 54 2.82 -25.20 -6.97
CA LEU A 54 3.76 -24.39 -6.20
C LEU A 54 4.75 -23.72 -7.15
N CYS A 55 4.96 -22.43 -6.98
CA CYS A 55 6.09 -21.71 -7.54
C CYS A 55 7.08 -21.42 -6.40
N TYR A 56 8.39 -21.58 -6.64
CA TYR A 56 9.39 -21.50 -5.57
C TYR A 56 10.74 -20.99 -6.09
N LYS A 57 11.52 -20.37 -5.20
CA LYS A 57 12.90 -19.89 -5.46
C LYS A 57 13.97 -20.68 -4.70
N ILE A 58 13.58 -21.72 -3.94
CA ILE A 58 14.44 -22.56 -3.11
C ILE A 58 14.75 -23.89 -3.79
N ASP A 59 15.57 -24.72 -3.13
CA ASP A 59 15.89 -26.04 -3.64
C ASP A 59 14.67 -26.98 -3.71
N ARG A 60 14.63 -27.78 -4.75
CA ARG A 60 13.59 -28.77 -5.02
C ARG A 60 13.37 -29.75 -3.86
N ALA A 61 14.46 -30.23 -3.25
CA ALA A 61 14.38 -31.21 -2.16
C ALA A 61 13.65 -30.63 -0.96
N THR A 62 13.87 -29.36 -0.65
CA THR A 62 13.21 -28.60 0.42
C THR A 62 11.71 -28.48 0.15
N VAL A 63 11.29 -28.13 -1.09
CA VAL A 63 9.87 -28.07 -1.48
C VAL A 63 9.17 -29.43 -1.31
N LEU A 64 9.83 -30.52 -1.75
CA LEU A 64 9.27 -31.86 -1.57
C LEU A 64 9.20 -32.26 -0.08
N SER A 65 10.14 -31.79 0.76
CA SER A 65 10.08 -32.00 2.21
C SER A 65 8.89 -31.28 2.85
N TYR A 66 8.61 -30.03 2.45
CA TYR A 66 7.44 -29.28 2.90
C TYR A 66 6.14 -30.01 2.56
N LEU A 67 6.00 -30.49 1.31
CA LEU A 67 4.82 -31.25 0.88
C LEU A 67 4.65 -32.57 1.66
N ARG A 68 5.75 -33.30 1.96
CA ARG A 68 5.70 -34.56 2.73
C ARG A 68 5.31 -34.33 4.18
N LYS A 69 5.83 -33.27 4.81
CA LYS A 69 5.58 -32.92 6.22
C LYS A 69 4.19 -32.31 6.45
N CYS A 70 3.49 -31.85 5.41
CA CYS A 70 2.14 -31.32 5.52
C CYS A 70 1.14 -32.46 5.84
N HIS A 71 0.57 -32.44 7.05
CA HIS A 71 -0.55 -33.28 7.48
C HIS A 71 -1.77 -32.39 7.62
N VAL A 72 -2.73 -32.52 6.73
CA VAL A 72 -3.91 -31.62 6.65
C VAL A 72 -4.75 -31.67 7.92
N ASP A 73 -4.80 -32.84 8.58
CA ASP A 73 -5.58 -33.06 9.79
C ASP A 73 -4.97 -32.40 11.05
N GLU A 74 -3.69 -32.00 10.99
CA GLU A 74 -2.95 -31.39 12.13
C GLU A 74 -2.73 -29.88 11.93
N ILE A 75 -3.33 -29.30 10.89
CA ILE A 75 -3.13 -27.88 10.54
C ILE A 75 -4.18 -27.04 11.25
N GLU A 76 -3.75 -26.17 12.13
CA GLU A 76 -4.54 -25.09 12.69
C GLU A 76 -4.30 -23.81 11.85
N ALA A 77 -5.33 -23.29 11.24
CA ALA A 77 -5.33 -21.96 10.63
C ALA A 77 -6.33 -21.09 11.39
N PRO A 78 -6.09 -19.77 11.46
CA PRO A 78 -7.02 -18.84 12.09
C PRO A 78 -8.43 -19.01 11.50
N GLU A 79 -9.45 -19.10 12.36
CA GLU A 79 -10.85 -19.24 11.92
C GLU A 79 -11.25 -18.11 10.96
N SER A 80 -10.71 -16.92 11.17
CA SER A 80 -10.90 -15.76 10.30
C SER A 80 -10.40 -15.99 8.86
N TYR A 81 -9.29 -16.72 8.67
CA TYR A 81 -8.77 -17.06 7.33
C TYR A 81 -9.71 -18.01 6.59
N LEU A 82 -10.26 -19.00 7.31
CA LEU A 82 -11.18 -19.99 6.75
C LEU A 82 -12.56 -19.40 6.45
N ALA A 83 -13.08 -18.57 7.35
CA ALA A 83 -14.38 -17.91 7.17
C ALA A 83 -14.43 -16.96 5.99
N HIS A 84 -13.30 -16.36 5.62
CA HIS A 84 -13.19 -15.39 4.53
C HIS A 84 -12.44 -15.96 3.30
N SER A 85 -12.42 -17.27 3.15
CA SER A 85 -11.76 -17.88 1.99
C SER A 85 -12.49 -17.50 0.69
N GLY A 86 -11.71 -17.24 -0.38
CA GLY A 86 -12.30 -16.92 -1.68
C GLY A 86 -13.16 -18.07 -2.24
N ARG A 87 -12.98 -19.30 -1.74
CA ARG A 87 -13.80 -20.46 -2.09
C ARG A 87 -15.15 -20.42 -1.37
N ALA A 88 -15.17 -20.11 -0.08
CA ALA A 88 -16.42 -19.95 0.67
C ALA A 88 -17.28 -18.85 0.05
N LEU A 89 -16.69 -17.69 -0.25
CA LEU A 89 -17.35 -16.59 -0.93
C LEU A 89 -17.92 -17.03 -2.31
N ASN A 90 -17.11 -17.68 -3.14
CA ASN A 90 -17.57 -18.14 -4.46
C ASN A 90 -18.71 -19.15 -4.36
N ASN A 91 -18.66 -20.08 -3.38
CA ASN A 91 -19.72 -21.07 -3.19
C ASN A 91 -21.02 -20.41 -2.70
N GLU A 92 -20.96 -19.48 -1.74
CA GLU A 92 -22.12 -18.72 -1.27
C GLU A 92 -22.85 -18.02 -2.41
N TYR A 93 -22.11 -17.28 -3.24
CA TYR A 93 -22.71 -16.52 -4.34
C TYR A 93 -23.15 -17.43 -5.50
N TRP A 94 -22.44 -18.54 -5.73
CA TRP A 94 -22.88 -19.56 -6.69
C TRP A 94 -24.21 -20.19 -6.27
N ASP A 95 -24.36 -20.50 -4.99
CA ASP A 95 -25.61 -21.06 -4.46
C ASP A 95 -26.77 -20.06 -4.54
N LYS A 96 -26.52 -18.77 -4.23
CA LYS A 96 -27.50 -17.69 -4.42
C LYS A 96 -27.93 -17.58 -5.89
N LEU A 97 -26.97 -17.61 -6.82
CA LEU A 97 -27.21 -17.50 -8.26
C LEU A 97 -27.98 -18.71 -8.79
N VAL A 98 -27.51 -19.92 -8.49
CA VAL A 98 -28.17 -21.16 -8.87
C VAL A 98 -29.57 -21.23 -8.25
N GLY A 99 -29.73 -20.92 -6.97
CA GLY A 99 -31.01 -20.85 -6.28
C GLY A 99 -32.00 -19.92 -6.98
N THR A 100 -31.55 -18.73 -7.37
CA THR A 100 -32.38 -17.74 -8.11
C THR A 100 -32.82 -18.26 -9.46
N VAL A 101 -31.91 -18.90 -10.22
CA VAL A 101 -32.23 -19.51 -11.53
C VAL A 101 -33.19 -20.69 -11.37
N VAL A 102 -32.90 -21.61 -10.44
CA VAL A 102 -33.74 -22.78 -10.16
C VAL A 102 -35.14 -22.35 -9.73
N TRP A 103 -35.22 -21.37 -8.79
CA TRP A 103 -36.51 -20.82 -8.36
C TRP A 103 -37.32 -20.26 -9.55
N ARG A 104 -36.67 -19.52 -10.45
CA ARG A 104 -37.33 -19.00 -11.66
C ARG A 104 -37.83 -20.11 -12.55
N CYS A 105 -37.02 -21.14 -12.81
CA CYS A 105 -37.43 -22.29 -13.62
C CYS A 105 -38.60 -23.05 -12.97
N THR A 106 -38.52 -23.34 -11.69
CA THR A 106 -39.56 -24.04 -10.92
C THR A 106 -40.86 -23.22 -10.92
N LYS A 107 -40.76 -21.91 -10.63
CA LYS A 107 -41.93 -21.02 -10.67
C LYS A 107 -42.61 -21.00 -12.03
N ASN A 108 -41.84 -20.97 -13.13
CA ASN A 108 -42.41 -20.90 -14.47
C ASN A 108 -43.00 -22.24 -14.95
N LEU A 109 -42.45 -23.38 -14.51
CA LEU A 109 -42.87 -24.73 -14.93
C LEU A 109 -44.02 -25.27 -14.08
N PHE A 110 -44.01 -25.05 -12.77
CA PHE A 110 -44.92 -25.76 -11.85
C PHE A 110 -45.98 -24.85 -11.20
N VAL A 111 -45.82 -23.52 -11.24
CA VAL A 111 -46.76 -22.60 -10.59
C VAL A 111 -47.82 -22.12 -11.59
N PRO A 112 -49.15 -22.32 -11.29
CA PRO A 112 -50.26 -21.82 -12.12
C PRO A 112 -50.18 -20.29 -12.35
N ALA A 113 -50.65 -19.84 -13.52
CA ALA A 113 -50.52 -18.44 -13.94
C ALA A 113 -51.06 -17.40 -12.93
N PRO A 114 -52.25 -17.60 -12.30
CA PRO A 114 -52.74 -16.63 -11.31
C PRO A 114 -51.82 -16.47 -10.09
N ILE A 115 -51.33 -17.61 -9.55
CA ILE A 115 -50.43 -17.62 -8.41
C ILE A 115 -49.07 -16.97 -8.77
N ARG A 116 -48.59 -17.28 -9.98
CA ARG A 116 -47.36 -16.70 -10.51
C ARG A 116 -47.45 -15.17 -10.64
N THR A 117 -48.63 -14.67 -11.03
CA THR A 117 -48.91 -13.22 -11.06
C THR A 117 -48.86 -12.61 -9.67
N CYS A 118 -49.52 -13.22 -8.67
CA CYS A 118 -49.48 -12.75 -7.30
C CYS A 118 -48.05 -12.72 -6.73
N ILE A 119 -47.26 -13.78 -6.96
CA ILE A 119 -45.85 -13.85 -6.55
C ILE A 119 -45.05 -12.72 -7.20
N THR A 120 -45.26 -12.44 -8.47
CA THR A 120 -44.54 -11.38 -9.21
C THR A 120 -44.92 -9.99 -8.68
N LEU A 121 -46.21 -9.74 -8.41
CA LEU A 121 -46.66 -8.49 -7.80
C LEU A 121 -46.05 -8.27 -6.40
N ALA A 122 -46.05 -9.33 -5.57
CA ALA A 122 -45.43 -9.24 -4.25
C ALA A 122 -43.92 -8.99 -4.36
N ALA A 123 -43.21 -9.62 -5.29
CA ALA A 123 -41.79 -9.41 -5.53
C ALA A 123 -41.46 -8.00 -6.07
N ALA A 124 -42.40 -7.29 -6.68
CA ALA A 124 -42.21 -5.93 -7.16
C ALA A 124 -42.22 -4.90 -6.02
N ILE A 125 -42.84 -5.18 -4.88
CA ILE A 125 -43.00 -4.24 -3.78
C ILE A 125 -41.66 -3.67 -3.29
N PRO A 126 -40.61 -4.46 -3.00
CA PRO A 126 -39.31 -3.93 -2.56
C PRO A 126 -38.67 -2.97 -3.55
N TYR A 127 -38.75 -3.28 -4.86
CA TYR A 127 -38.19 -2.43 -5.91
C TYR A 127 -38.94 -1.11 -6.02
N ILE A 128 -40.27 -1.15 -6.02
CA ILE A 128 -41.11 0.07 -6.07
C ILE A 128 -40.88 0.91 -4.81
N TRP A 129 -40.82 0.30 -3.62
CA TRP A 129 -40.56 0.98 -2.37
C TRP A 129 -39.18 1.65 -2.34
N LYS A 130 -38.13 0.97 -2.83
CA LYS A 130 -36.77 1.53 -2.96
C LYS A 130 -36.78 2.77 -3.86
N GLY A 131 -37.50 2.71 -5.01
CA GLY A 131 -37.64 3.84 -5.91
C GLY A 131 -38.39 5.01 -5.29
N VAL A 132 -39.54 4.76 -4.63
CA VAL A 132 -40.32 5.80 -3.94
C VAL A 132 -39.53 6.44 -2.80
N LYS A 133 -38.80 5.66 -2.01
CA LYS A 133 -37.94 6.17 -0.94
C LYS A 133 -36.83 7.07 -1.47
N THR A 134 -36.24 6.72 -2.61
CA THR A 134 -35.21 7.52 -3.28
C THR A 134 -35.79 8.83 -3.79
N LEU A 135 -36.95 8.77 -4.43
CA LEU A 135 -37.65 9.95 -4.92
C LEU A 135 -38.10 10.90 -3.80
N ALA A 136 -38.58 10.34 -2.67
CA ALA A 136 -38.95 11.09 -1.49
C ALA A 136 -37.79 11.86 -0.86
N LYS A 137 -36.54 11.42 -1.08
CA LYS A 137 -35.32 12.15 -0.71
C LYS A 137 -34.91 13.23 -1.71
N GLY A 138 -35.74 13.50 -2.73
CA GLY A 138 -35.45 14.45 -3.79
C GLY A 138 -34.36 14.02 -4.77
N LYS A 139 -34.05 12.72 -4.83
CA LYS A 139 -33.00 12.16 -5.68
C LYS A 139 -33.58 11.36 -6.85
N LEU A 140 -33.06 11.61 -8.05
CA LEU A 140 -33.34 10.85 -9.25
C LEU A 140 -32.14 9.94 -9.56
N GLU A 141 -32.18 8.73 -9.01
CA GLU A 141 -31.14 7.70 -9.14
C GLU A 141 -31.72 6.41 -9.78
N VAL A 142 -30.87 5.43 -10.08
CA VAL A 142 -31.23 4.16 -10.74
C VAL A 142 -32.43 3.44 -10.10
N PRO A 143 -32.59 3.37 -8.75
CA PRO A 143 -33.77 2.74 -8.17
C PRO A 143 -35.12 3.34 -8.61
N VAL A 144 -35.13 4.62 -9.03
CA VAL A 144 -36.35 5.27 -9.58
C VAL A 144 -36.61 4.79 -11.01
N LEU A 145 -35.56 4.56 -11.83
CA LEU A 145 -35.67 3.97 -13.16
C LEU A 145 -36.27 2.56 -13.09
N ASP A 146 -35.70 1.71 -12.24
CA ASP A 146 -36.12 0.33 -12.05
C ASP A 146 -37.58 0.24 -11.59
N ALA A 147 -37.93 1.02 -10.53
CA ALA A 147 -39.29 1.09 -10.04
C ALA A 147 -40.29 1.52 -11.10
N THR A 148 -39.92 2.53 -11.92
CA THR A 148 -40.76 3.06 -12.99
C THR A 148 -40.97 2.02 -14.07
N ALA A 149 -39.91 1.31 -14.49
CA ALA A 149 -39.97 0.27 -15.50
C ALA A 149 -40.83 -0.92 -15.07
N ILE A 150 -40.66 -1.37 -13.83
CA ILE A 150 -41.46 -2.46 -13.26
C ILE A 150 -42.94 -2.04 -13.15
N THR A 151 -43.20 -0.82 -12.65
CA THR A 151 -44.55 -0.29 -12.50
C THR A 151 -45.27 -0.18 -13.85
N ILE A 152 -44.61 0.36 -14.89
CA ILE A 152 -45.18 0.48 -16.23
C ILE A 152 -45.49 -0.90 -16.82
N SER A 153 -44.59 -1.89 -16.65
CA SER A 153 -44.81 -3.25 -17.14
C SER A 153 -45.99 -3.91 -16.47
N ILE A 154 -46.17 -3.78 -15.16
CA ILE A 154 -47.32 -4.28 -14.40
C ILE A 154 -48.60 -3.57 -14.82
N ALA A 155 -48.62 -2.24 -14.96
CA ALA A 155 -49.80 -1.46 -15.35
C ALA A 155 -50.29 -1.81 -16.75
N ARG A 156 -49.42 -2.28 -17.62
CA ARG A 156 -49.80 -2.83 -18.98
C ARG A 156 -50.31 -4.25 -18.93
N GLY A 157 -50.32 -4.91 -17.78
CA GLY A 157 -50.65 -6.35 -17.70
C GLY A 157 -49.51 -7.27 -18.17
N ASP A 158 -48.34 -6.73 -18.52
CA ASP A 158 -47.19 -7.54 -18.95
C ASP A 158 -46.35 -7.96 -17.74
N VAL A 159 -46.96 -8.82 -16.92
CA VAL A 159 -46.33 -9.38 -15.72
C VAL A 159 -45.09 -10.23 -16.04
N SER A 160 -45.01 -10.79 -17.24
CA SER A 160 -43.87 -11.60 -17.70
C SER A 160 -42.63 -10.72 -17.85
N THR A 161 -42.78 -9.57 -18.51
CA THR A 161 -41.68 -8.58 -18.62
C THR A 161 -41.24 -8.06 -17.26
N ALA A 162 -42.19 -7.68 -16.39
CA ALA A 162 -41.86 -7.24 -15.01
C ALA A 162 -41.07 -8.32 -14.25
N SER A 163 -41.52 -9.58 -14.31
CA SER A 163 -40.80 -10.72 -13.69
C SER A 163 -39.39 -10.94 -14.27
N SER A 164 -39.24 -10.75 -15.58
CA SER A 164 -37.94 -10.91 -16.25
C SER A 164 -36.96 -9.80 -15.90
N VAL A 165 -37.45 -8.57 -15.85
CA VAL A 165 -36.65 -7.40 -15.43
C VAL A 165 -36.16 -7.57 -13.97
N MET A 166 -37.05 -7.88 -13.02
CA MET A 166 -36.69 -8.13 -11.63
C MET A 166 -35.68 -9.27 -11.47
N PHE A 167 -35.83 -10.36 -12.26
CA PHE A 167 -34.88 -11.44 -12.26
C PHE A 167 -33.49 -11.03 -12.75
N LEU A 168 -33.41 -10.24 -13.82
CA LEU A 168 -32.13 -9.74 -14.34
C LEU A 168 -31.48 -8.75 -13.40
N LEU A 169 -32.27 -7.85 -12.78
CA LEU A 169 -31.78 -6.96 -11.74
C LEU A 169 -31.24 -7.73 -10.54
N GLY A 170 -31.97 -8.74 -10.03
CA GLY A 170 -31.51 -9.57 -8.92
C GLY A 170 -30.23 -10.35 -9.22
N ILE A 171 -30.08 -10.88 -10.44
CA ILE A 171 -28.80 -11.49 -10.87
C ILE A 171 -27.71 -10.44 -10.95
N GLY A 172 -28.01 -9.25 -11.47
CA GLY A 172 -27.06 -8.12 -11.51
C GLY A 172 -26.56 -7.76 -10.12
N GLU A 173 -27.45 -7.56 -9.16
CA GLU A 173 -27.10 -7.25 -7.76
C GLU A 173 -26.24 -8.36 -7.11
N ILE A 174 -26.55 -9.65 -7.32
CA ILE A 174 -25.76 -10.79 -6.81
C ILE A 174 -24.34 -10.76 -7.41
N LEU A 175 -24.19 -10.53 -8.71
CA LEU A 175 -22.89 -10.51 -9.38
C LEU A 175 -22.08 -9.28 -9.02
N GLU A 176 -22.72 -8.14 -8.83
CA GLU A 176 -22.11 -6.89 -8.37
C GLU A 176 -21.52 -7.04 -6.95
N GLU A 177 -22.34 -7.54 -6.02
CA GLU A 177 -21.92 -7.80 -4.64
C GLU A 177 -20.79 -8.83 -4.58
N TRP A 178 -20.89 -9.93 -5.35
CA TRP A 178 -19.82 -10.92 -5.47
C TRP A 178 -18.51 -10.31 -5.97
N THR A 179 -18.58 -9.51 -7.04
CA THR A 179 -17.40 -8.93 -7.67
C THR A 179 -16.70 -7.96 -6.73
N HIS A 180 -17.47 -7.13 -6.01
CA HIS A 180 -16.96 -6.20 -5.01
C HIS A 180 -16.30 -6.96 -3.84
N LYS A 181 -17.01 -7.87 -3.19
CA LYS A 181 -16.49 -8.66 -2.05
C LYS A 181 -15.28 -9.51 -2.44
N LYS A 182 -15.26 -10.05 -3.66
CA LYS A 182 -14.12 -10.79 -4.17
C LYS A 182 -12.89 -9.91 -4.32
N SER A 183 -13.04 -8.70 -4.86
CA SER A 183 -11.93 -7.75 -5.03
C SER A 183 -11.35 -7.31 -3.68
N VAL A 184 -12.20 -6.95 -2.73
CA VAL A 184 -11.80 -6.59 -1.36
C VAL A 184 -11.14 -7.78 -0.66
N GLY A 185 -11.75 -8.98 -0.72
CA GLY A 185 -11.21 -10.19 -0.12
C GLY A 185 -9.88 -10.65 -0.70
N ASP A 186 -9.69 -10.53 -2.02
CA ASP A 186 -8.43 -10.85 -2.69
C ASP A 186 -7.31 -9.87 -2.27
N LEU A 187 -7.64 -8.58 -2.12
CA LEU A 187 -6.71 -7.57 -1.62
C LEU A 187 -6.36 -7.81 -0.15
N ALA A 188 -7.37 -7.99 0.71
CA ALA A 188 -7.18 -8.25 2.14
C ALA A 188 -6.32 -9.50 2.38
N ARG A 189 -6.53 -10.56 1.60
CA ARG A 189 -5.72 -11.78 1.67
C ARG A 189 -4.27 -11.53 1.26
N SER A 190 -4.04 -10.77 0.21
CA SER A 190 -2.69 -10.38 -0.21
C SER A 190 -1.96 -9.58 0.89
N MET A 191 -2.69 -8.77 1.66
CA MET A 191 -2.13 -7.97 2.76
C MET A 191 -1.93 -8.77 4.06
N SER A 192 -2.76 -9.79 4.32
CA SER A 192 -2.72 -10.58 5.57
C SER A 192 -1.58 -11.61 5.66
N LEU A 193 -0.91 -11.88 4.56
CA LEU A 193 0.18 -12.88 4.50
C LEU A 193 1.49 -12.39 5.13
N ASN A 194 1.64 -11.11 5.47
CA ASN A 194 2.81 -10.59 6.16
C ASN A 194 2.63 -10.70 7.68
N VAL A 195 3.34 -11.62 8.28
CA VAL A 195 3.41 -11.81 9.73
C VAL A 195 4.27 -10.71 10.34
N SER A 196 3.71 -9.88 11.23
CA SER A 196 4.51 -8.93 12.02
C SER A 196 5.10 -9.64 13.24
N LYS A 197 6.37 -9.39 13.50
CA LYS A 197 7.07 -9.85 14.71
C LYS A 197 6.98 -8.79 15.80
N VAL A 198 6.95 -9.21 17.04
CA VAL A 198 6.83 -8.35 18.22
C VAL A 198 7.89 -8.77 19.24
N TRP A 199 8.52 -7.81 19.89
CA TRP A 199 9.43 -8.07 21.00
C TRP A 199 8.61 -8.42 22.24
N MET A 200 8.69 -9.67 22.69
CA MET A 200 8.07 -10.15 23.92
C MET A 200 9.11 -10.22 25.03
N LEU A 201 8.77 -9.72 26.21
CA LEU A 201 9.62 -9.82 27.39
C LEU A 201 9.41 -11.19 28.06
N ALA A 202 10.37 -12.08 27.90
CA ALA A 202 10.38 -13.39 28.56
C ALA A 202 11.36 -13.38 29.76
N GLY A 203 10.85 -13.05 30.94
CA GLY A 203 11.68 -12.77 32.12
C GLY A 203 12.38 -11.42 31.98
N GLU A 204 13.72 -11.41 31.89
CA GLU A 204 14.53 -10.20 31.65
C GLU A 204 15.09 -10.13 30.23
N GLN A 205 14.73 -11.02 29.33
CA GLN A 205 15.23 -11.07 27.96
C GLN A 205 14.13 -10.72 26.96
N GLU A 206 14.47 -9.92 25.97
CA GLU A 206 13.62 -9.61 24.85
C GLU A 206 13.76 -10.69 23.77
N VAL A 207 12.65 -11.28 23.38
CA VAL A 207 12.59 -12.31 22.34
C VAL A 207 11.68 -11.87 21.22
N LEU A 208 12.18 -11.84 19.99
CA LEU A 208 11.39 -11.49 18.83
C LEU A 208 10.50 -12.68 18.43
N VAL A 209 9.20 -12.56 18.69
CA VAL A 209 8.20 -13.59 18.44
C VAL A 209 7.17 -13.14 17.38
N ASP A 210 6.44 -14.09 16.84
CA ASP A 210 5.31 -13.81 15.97
C ASP A 210 4.17 -13.16 16.75
N ALA A 211 3.60 -12.08 16.24
CA ALA A 211 2.49 -11.36 16.89
C ALA A 211 1.27 -12.27 17.16
N SER A 212 1.09 -13.32 16.36
CA SER A 212 0.01 -14.31 16.56
C SER A 212 0.20 -15.20 17.81
N THR A 213 1.40 -15.24 18.38
CA THR A 213 1.71 -16.05 19.58
C THR A 213 1.47 -15.31 20.88
N ILE A 214 1.30 -13.99 20.84
CA ILE A 214 1.05 -13.13 21.99
C ILE A 214 -0.34 -13.42 22.60
N LYS A 215 -0.40 -13.47 23.93
CA LYS A 215 -1.63 -13.69 24.69
C LYS A 215 -1.95 -12.48 25.57
N GLU A 216 -3.18 -12.42 26.06
CA GLU A 216 -3.56 -11.43 27.09
C GLU A 216 -2.68 -11.58 28.32
N ASN A 217 -2.22 -10.45 28.84
CA ASN A 217 -1.25 -10.28 29.93
C ASN A 217 0.21 -10.61 29.58
N ASP A 218 0.54 -10.92 28.32
CA ASP A 218 1.94 -10.94 27.90
C ASP A 218 2.52 -9.52 27.91
N LYS A 219 3.81 -9.42 28.17
CA LYS A 219 4.54 -8.15 28.17
C LYS A 219 5.30 -8.02 26.85
N ILE A 220 5.10 -6.91 26.18
CA ILE A 220 5.77 -6.57 24.93
C ILE A 220 6.59 -5.29 25.11
N VAL A 221 7.74 -5.24 24.44
CA VAL A 221 8.60 -4.05 24.42
C VAL A 221 8.41 -3.35 23.08
N ILE A 222 8.16 -2.05 23.17
CA ILE A 222 7.98 -1.18 22.00
C ILE A 222 9.14 -0.22 21.97
N HIS A 223 9.98 -0.34 20.95
CA HIS A 223 11.10 0.56 20.72
C HIS A 223 10.67 1.78 19.91
N MET A 224 11.45 2.84 19.98
CA MET A 224 11.26 4.06 19.20
C MET A 224 11.10 3.74 17.70
N GLY A 225 10.13 4.37 17.06
CA GLY A 225 9.78 4.17 15.65
C GLY A 225 8.85 2.99 15.36
N ASN A 226 8.49 2.17 16.36
CA ASN A 226 7.64 1.00 16.18
C ASN A 226 6.16 1.31 16.40
N VAL A 227 5.30 0.64 15.63
CA VAL A 227 3.84 0.64 15.87
C VAL A 227 3.51 -0.24 17.08
N ILE A 228 2.63 0.25 17.93
CA ILE A 228 2.07 -0.52 19.05
C ILE A 228 1.09 -1.56 18.48
N PRO A 229 1.39 -2.87 18.61
CA PRO A 229 0.62 -3.90 17.90
C PRO A 229 -0.68 -4.30 18.61
N PHE A 230 -0.80 -4.01 19.91
CA PHE A 230 -1.94 -4.42 20.75
C PHE A 230 -2.33 -3.32 21.74
N ASP A 231 -3.62 -3.27 22.06
CA ASP A 231 -4.10 -2.42 23.14
C ASP A 231 -3.55 -2.92 24.49
N GLY A 232 -3.04 -1.99 25.30
CA GLY A 232 -2.45 -2.36 26.56
C GLY A 232 -2.25 -1.21 27.53
N THR A 233 -1.65 -1.53 28.66
CA THR A 233 -1.23 -0.53 29.65
C THR A 233 0.28 -0.54 29.77
N VAL A 234 0.88 0.65 29.75
CA VAL A 234 2.30 0.79 29.98
C VAL A 234 2.65 0.33 31.39
N GLU A 235 3.53 -0.64 31.51
CA GLU A 235 4.02 -1.17 32.78
C GLU A 235 5.27 -0.41 33.25
N SER A 236 6.18 -0.16 32.31
CA SER A 236 7.42 0.59 32.56
C SER A 236 7.86 1.33 31.29
N GLY A 237 8.74 2.31 31.47
CA GLY A 237 9.23 3.15 30.38
C GLY A 237 8.43 4.44 30.24
N GLU A 238 8.91 5.30 29.37
CA GLU A 238 8.30 6.57 29.03
C GLU A 238 8.58 6.91 27.57
N GLY A 239 7.58 7.51 26.86
CA GLY A 239 7.75 7.88 25.47
C GLY A 239 6.64 8.77 24.95
N MET A 240 6.88 9.32 23.76
CA MET A 240 5.93 10.13 22.99
C MET A 240 5.25 9.26 21.96
N VAL A 241 3.92 9.11 22.04
CA VAL A 241 3.13 8.26 21.15
C VAL A 241 2.28 9.12 20.23
N ASN A 242 2.47 8.96 18.93
CA ASN A 242 1.63 9.57 17.91
C ASN A 242 0.31 8.80 17.79
N GLN A 243 -0.80 9.49 18.00
CA GLN A 243 -2.14 8.96 17.92
C GLN A 243 -2.96 9.54 16.75
N ALA A 244 -2.29 10.19 15.79
CA ALA A 244 -2.93 10.85 14.64
C ALA A 244 -3.83 9.90 13.83
N SER A 245 -3.47 8.63 13.74
CA SER A 245 -4.27 7.58 13.08
C SER A 245 -5.64 7.37 13.74
N MET A 246 -5.79 7.68 15.03
CA MET A 246 -7.04 7.51 15.78
C MET A 246 -7.79 8.82 16.04
N THR A 247 -7.05 9.88 16.36
CA THR A 247 -7.64 11.16 16.80
C THR A 247 -7.66 12.22 15.71
N GLY A 248 -6.84 12.05 14.67
CA GLY A 248 -6.62 13.05 13.64
C GLY A 248 -5.74 14.23 14.08
N GLU A 249 -5.25 14.21 15.33
CA GLU A 249 -4.35 15.24 15.88
C GLU A 249 -2.90 14.79 15.71
N SER A 250 -2.07 15.61 15.08
CA SER A 250 -0.66 15.31 14.80
C SER A 250 0.28 15.47 16.00
N ALA A 251 -0.19 15.98 17.14
CA ALA A 251 0.64 16.13 18.34
C ALA A 251 0.81 14.79 19.06
N ALA A 252 2.07 14.37 19.27
CA ALA A 252 2.38 13.18 20.03
C ALA A 252 2.02 13.35 21.52
N VAL A 253 1.47 12.31 22.13
CA VAL A 253 1.01 12.30 23.53
C VAL A 253 2.00 11.54 24.40
N ARG A 254 2.45 12.16 25.49
CA ARG A 254 3.34 11.53 26.45
C ARG A 254 2.66 10.35 27.14
N LYS A 255 3.31 9.18 27.14
CA LYS A 255 2.87 7.95 27.82
C LYS A 255 3.92 7.54 28.84
N TYR A 256 3.45 7.06 29.98
CA TYR A 256 4.27 6.62 31.12
C TYR A 256 3.56 5.48 31.85
N ALA A 257 4.21 4.85 32.81
CA ALA A 257 3.68 3.73 33.56
C ALA A 257 2.25 3.99 34.10
N GLY A 258 1.34 3.08 33.83
CA GLY A 258 -0.09 3.17 34.16
C GLY A 258 -0.98 3.81 33.11
N THR A 259 -0.43 4.42 32.06
CA THR A 259 -1.23 4.97 30.96
C THR A 259 -1.63 3.89 29.94
N THR A 260 -2.75 4.10 29.26
CA THR A 260 -3.23 3.18 28.19
C THR A 260 -2.61 3.59 26.86
N VAL A 261 -2.21 2.58 26.09
CA VAL A 261 -1.76 2.71 24.70
C VAL A 261 -2.68 1.87 23.80
N TYR A 262 -2.78 2.29 22.55
CA TYR A 262 -3.73 1.72 21.59
C TYR A 262 -2.98 1.13 20.39
N ALA A 263 -3.49 -0.01 19.89
CA ALA A 263 -2.98 -0.65 18.69
C ALA A 263 -3.09 0.29 17.48
N GLY A 264 -2.05 0.30 16.63
CA GLY A 264 -1.99 1.16 15.45
C GLY A 264 -1.45 2.57 15.71
N THR A 265 -1.07 2.91 16.94
CA THR A 265 -0.36 4.15 17.27
C THR A 265 1.16 3.91 17.23
N VAL A 266 1.96 4.96 17.06
CA VAL A 266 3.41 4.86 16.84
C VAL A 266 4.16 5.53 17.99
N LEU A 267 5.19 4.86 18.51
CA LEU A 267 6.10 5.43 19.49
C LEU A 267 7.15 6.27 18.76
N GLU A 268 7.06 7.61 18.86
CA GLU A 268 8.01 8.54 18.22
C GLU A 268 9.31 8.68 18.99
N GLU A 269 9.24 8.71 20.32
CA GLU A 269 10.40 8.84 21.20
C GLU A 269 10.26 7.96 22.42
N GLY A 270 11.38 7.46 22.94
CA GLY A 270 11.45 6.66 24.16
C GLY A 270 11.27 5.15 23.92
N GLU A 271 10.98 4.42 25.01
CA GLU A 271 10.74 2.98 25.00
C GLU A 271 9.62 2.66 26.00
N LEU A 272 8.73 1.76 25.62
CA LEU A 272 7.60 1.37 26.46
C LEU A 272 7.54 -0.15 26.60
N THR A 273 7.44 -0.63 27.84
CA THR A 273 6.99 -2.01 28.12
C THR A 273 5.48 -1.99 28.34
N VAL A 274 4.76 -2.71 27.52
CA VAL A 274 3.29 -2.72 27.51
C VAL A 274 2.77 -4.10 27.93
N ASN A 275 1.88 -4.10 28.89
CA ASN A 275 1.09 -5.29 29.27
C ASN A 275 -0.12 -5.36 28.34
N VAL A 276 -0.25 -6.41 27.54
CA VAL A 276 -1.34 -6.61 26.57
C VAL A 276 -2.64 -6.91 27.32
N LYS A 277 -3.63 -6.02 27.22
CA LYS A 277 -4.93 -6.16 27.89
C LYS A 277 -6.01 -6.78 27.02
N LYS A 278 -5.94 -6.57 25.73
CA LYS A 278 -6.91 -7.06 24.78
C LYS A 278 -6.21 -7.44 23.50
N LEU A 279 -6.24 -8.69 23.14
CA LEU A 279 -5.99 -9.15 21.80
C LEU A 279 -7.13 -8.57 20.98
N GLY A 280 -6.87 -7.53 20.20
CA GLY A 280 -7.86 -6.66 19.56
C GLY A 280 -9.05 -7.43 19.01
N GLY A 281 -10.25 -6.90 19.20
CA GLY A 281 -11.53 -7.57 18.91
C GLY A 281 -11.80 -7.82 17.42
N ALA A 282 -10.97 -7.34 16.51
CA ALA A 282 -11.03 -7.64 15.09
C ALA A 282 -9.78 -8.45 14.69
N SER A 283 -9.97 -9.55 13.97
CA SER A 283 -8.83 -10.26 13.38
C SER A 283 -8.03 -9.30 12.48
N ARG A 284 -6.74 -9.55 12.30
CA ARG A 284 -5.91 -8.76 11.38
C ARG A 284 -6.55 -8.63 9.99
N TYR A 285 -7.26 -9.65 9.55
CA TYR A 285 -8.04 -9.61 8.31
C TYR A 285 -9.15 -8.56 8.38
N GLU A 286 -9.91 -8.48 9.47
CA GLU A 286 -10.97 -7.50 9.66
C GLU A 286 -10.41 -6.07 9.74
N GLN A 287 -9.28 -5.86 10.41
CA GLN A 287 -8.58 -4.58 10.43
C GLN A 287 -8.15 -4.17 9.02
N ILE A 288 -7.62 -5.11 8.22
CA ILE A 288 -7.26 -4.86 6.82
C ILE A 288 -8.49 -4.58 5.97
N VAL A 289 -9.60 -5.29 6.16
CA VAL A 289 -10.88 -5.01 5.47
C VAL A 289 -11.36 -3.60 5.80
N VAL A 290 -11.34 -3.20 7.07
CA VAL A 290 -11.68 -1.83 7.49
C VAL A 290 -10.75 -0.81 6.84
N MET A 291 -9.44 -1.06 6.81
CA MET A 291 -8.46 -0.20 6.15
C MET A 291 -8.75 -0.08 4.64
N ILE A 292 -9.13 -1.17 3.97
CA ILE A 292 -9.50 -1.16 2.56
C ILE A 292 -10.79 -0.35 2.34
N GLU A 293 -11.80 -0.54 3.21
CA GLU A 293 -13.04 0.24 3.16
C GLU A 293 -12.80 1.73 3.42
N GLU A 294 -11.87 2.07 4.32
CA GLU A 294 -11.43 3.45 4.52
C GLU A 294 -10.65 4.00 3.32
N SER A 295 -9.78 3.18 2.74
CA SER A 295 -9.09 3.51 1.49
C SER A 295 -10.07 3.77 0.33
N GLU A 296 -11.20 3.06 0.28
CA GLU A 296 -12.26 3.34 -0.69
C GLU A 296 -12.93 4.71 -0.46
N LYS A 297 -12.91 5.24 0.77
CA LYS A 297 -13.38 6.62 1.04
C LYS A 297 -12.45 7.68 0.43
N LEU A 298 -11.16 7.35 0.24
CA LEU A 298 -10.17 8.18 -0.45
C LEU A 298 -10.28 7.99 -1.98
N LYS A 299 -11.51 8.17 -2.48
CA LYS A 299 -11.81 8.01 -3.91
C LYS A 299 -10.99 8.96 -4.77
N SER A 300 -10.59 8.48 -5.94
CA SER A 300 -9.96 9.34 -6.95
C SER A 300 -10.93 10.45 -7.41
N SER A 301 -10.38 11.58 -7.84
CA SER A 301 -11.21 12.68 -8.35
C SER A 301 -11.97 12.27 -9.63
N MET A 302 -11.36 11.41 -10.44
CA MET A 302 -11.98 10.83 -11.64
C MET A 302 -13.14 9.91 -11.29
N GLU A 303 -13.00 9.06 -10.28
CA GLU A 303 -14.05 8.18 -9.79
C GLU A 303 -15.25 9.00 -9.29
N GLY A 304 -15.00 9.99 -8.44
CA GLY A 304 -16.04 10.90 -7.96
C GLY A 304 -16.69 11.78 -9.05
N LYS A 305 -15.94 12.17 -10.10
CA LYS A 305 -16.49 12.86 -11.27
C LYS A 305 -17.39 11.94 -12.10
N ALA A 306 -16.96 10.69 -12.31
CA ALA A 306 -17.70 9.71 -13.08
C ALA A 306 -19.01 9.31 -12.38
N GLU A 307 -18.97 9.10 -11.05
CA GLU A 307 -20.19 8.86 -10.25
C GLU A 307 -21.17 10.02 -10.37
N ARG A 308 -20.70 11.26 -10.18
CA ARG A 308 -21.57 12.47 -10.31
C ARG A 308 -22.11 12.64 -11.71
N LEU A 309 -21.33 12.31 -12.75
CA LEU A 309 -21.80 12.37 -14.14
C LEU A 309 -22.85 11.28 -14.42
N ALA A 310 -22.63 10.07 -13.91
CA ALA A 310 -23.57 8.98 -14.04
C ALA A 310 -24.93 9.33 -13.43
N ASP A 311 -24.95 9.87 -12.19
CA ASP A 311 -26.19 10.29 -11.53
C ASP A 311 -26.88 11.44 -12.28
N LYS A 312 -26.12 12.36 -12.88
CA LYS A 312 -26.69 13.43 -13.74
C LYS A 312 -27.29 12.93 -15.04
N LEU A 313 -26.93 11.73 -15.49
CA LEU A 313 -27.50 11.16 -16.72
C LEU A 313 -28.88 10.53 -16.50
N VAL A 314 -29.27 10.19 -15.27
CA VAL A 314 -30.58 9.61 -14.97
C VAL A 314 -31.75 10.48 -15.42
N PRO A 315 -31.78 11.80 -15.14
CA PRO A 315 -32.84 12.69 -15.69
C PRO A 315 -32.92 12.69 -17.21
N TYR A 316 -31.77 12.59 -17.90
CA TYR A 316 -31.74 12.51 -19.38
C TYR A 316 -32.31 11.20 -19.89
N THR A 317 -32.12 10.08 -19.18
CA THR A 317 -32.75 8.79 -19.50
C THR A 317 -34.28 8.91 -19.40
N PHE A 318 -34.81 9.55 -18.35
CA PHE A 318 -36.24 9.83 -18.24
C PHE A 318 -36.74 10.72 -19.36
N LEU A 319 -36.05 11.83 -19.67
CA LEU A 319 -36.38 12.71 -20.77
C LEU A 319 -36.44 11.99 -22.11
N THR A 320 -35.39 11.21 -22.41
CA THR A 320 -35.31 10.41 -23.64
C THR A 320 -36.42 9.38 -23.70
N THR A 321 -36.74 8.73 -22.59
CA THR A 321 -37.88 7.81 -22.47
C THR A 321 -39.19 8.50 -22.76
N GLY A 322 -39.44 9.69 -22.16
CA GLY A 322 -40.65 10.51 -22.38
C GLY A 322 -40.76 10.95 -23.83
N LEU A 323 -39.68 11.45 -24.43
CA LEU A 323 -39.65 11.85 -25.85
C LEU A 323 -39.89 10.63 -26.77
N THR A 324 -39.27 9.47 -26.50
CA THR A 324 -39.51 8.26 -27.25
C THR A 324 -40.97 7.88 -27.22
N TYR A 325 -41.62 7.94 -26.05
CA TYR A 325 -43.08 7.69 -25.99
C TYR A 325 -43.89 8.73 -26.74
N LEU A 326 -43.56 9.99 -26.59
CA LEU A 326 -44.30 11.10 -27.26
C LEU A 326 -44.26 10.93 -28.77
N PHE A 327 -43.10 10.66 -29.36
CA PHE A 327 -42.93 10.56 -30.80
C PHE A 327 -43.39 9.19 -31.36
N THR A 328 -43.19 8.09 -30.66
CA THR A 328 -43.48 6.75 -31.19
C THR A 328 -44.86 6.23 -30.76
N ARG A 329 -45.45 6.79 -29.70
CA ARG A 329 -46.66 6.31 -29.00
C ARG A 329 -46.52 4.81 -28.60
N ASN A 330 -45.34 4.33 -28.46
CA ASN A 330 -45.03 2.91 -28.17
C ASN A 330 -44.34 2.79 -26.83
N LEU A 331 -45.07 2.29 -25.82
CA LEU A 331 -44.55 2.09 -24.46
C LEU A 331 -43.42 1.05 -24.40
N THR A 332 -43.45 0.04 -25.28
CA THR A 332 -42.39 -0.98 -25.33
C THR A 332 -41.05 -0.36 -25.71
N LYS A 333 -41.03 0.54 -26.70
CA LYS A 333 -39.81 1.28 -27.08
C LYS A 333 -39.35 2.18 -25.96
N ALA A 334 -40.27 2.91 -25.33
CA ALA A 334 -39.95 3.77 -24.19
C ALA A 334 -39.38 2.96 -23.00
N THR A 335 -39.97 1.82 -22.67
CA THR A 335 -39.49 0.95 -21.60
C THR A 335 -38.11 0.35 -21.92
N SER A 336 -37.82 0.05 -23.20
CA SER A 336 -36.49 -0.44 -23.61
C SER A 336 -35.37 0.56 -23.35
N VAL A 337 -35.66 1.87 -23.51
CA VAL A 337 -34.75 2.95 -23.18
C VAL A 337 -34.53 3.00 -21.66
N LEU A 338 -35.60 2.84 -20.88
CA LEU A 338 -35.54 2.89 -19.42
C LEU A 338 -34.70 1.76 -18.80
N MET A 339 -34.51 0.64 -19.51
CA MET A 339 -33.71 -0.51 -19.06
C MET A 339 -32.20 -0.31 -19.17
N VAL A 340 -31.75 0.82 -19.70
CA VAL A 340 -30.33 1.11 -19.91
C VAL A 340 -29.94 2.34 -19.08
N ASP A 341 -29.05 2.11 -18.12
CA ASP A 341 -28.45 3.16 -17.34
C ASP A 341 -26.94 3.26 -17.56
N PHE A 342 -26.33 4.37 -17.20
CA PHE A 342 -24.88 4.58 -17.28
C PHE A 342 -24.19 4.38 -15.92
N CYS A 343 -24.99 4.33 -14.85
CA CYS A 343 -24.52 4.43 -13.48
C CYS A 343 -23.92 3.13 -12.97
N CYS A 344 -24.63 2.00 -13.16
CA CYS A 344 -24.25 0.71 -12.62
C CYS A 344 -22.87 0.27 -13.08
N ALA A 345 -22.60 0.34 -14.38
CA ALA A 345 -21.31 -0.06 -14.93
C ALA A 345 -20.15 0.83 -14.45
N LEU A 346 -20.38 2.14 -14.32
CA LEU A 346 -19.37 3.09 -13.85
C LEU A 346 -19.08 2.91 -12.36
N LYS A 347 -20.12 2.84 -11.52
CA LYS A 347 -19.99 2.67 -10.05
C LYS A 347 -19.34 1.34 -9.67
N LEU A 348 -19.46 0.32 -10.50
CA LEU A 348 -18.85 -0.99 -10.26
C LEU A 348 -17.42 -1.10 -10.82
N SER A 349 -17.22 -0.73 -12.09
CA SER A 349 -15.96 -1.02 -12.79
C SER A 349 -14.77 -0.18 -12.31
N MET A 350 -15.01 1.06 -11.85
CA MET A 350 -13.93 1.96 -11.44
C MET A 350 -13.30 1.57 -10.10
N PRO A 351 -14.07 1.37 -9.01
CA PRO A 351 -13.49 0.87 -7.75
C PRO A 351 -12.75 -0.45 -7.93
N ILE A 352 -13.30 -1.37 -8.72
CA ILE A 352 -12.68 -2.67 -9.02
C ILE A 352 -11.33 -2.48 -9.73
N ALA A 353 -11.24 -1.56 -10.69
CA ALA A 353 -9.98 -1.27 -11.37
C ALA A 353 -8.93 -0.71 -10.41
N VAL A 354 -9.34 0.18 -9.48
CA VAL A 354 -8.48 0.76 -8.44
C VAL A 354 -8.01 -0.33 -7.48
N LEU A 355 -8.91 -1.16 -6.95
CA LEU A 355 -8.56 -2.27 -6.06
C LEU A 355 -7.62 -3.27 -6.75
N SER A 356 -7.84 -3.56 -8.03
CA SER A 356 -6.94 -4.41 -8.83
C SER A 356 -5.55 -3.80 -8.95
N ALA A 357 -5.45 -2.48 -9.15
CA ALA A 357 -4.16 -1.76 -9.20
C ALA A 357 -3.44 -1.78 -7.85
N ILE A 358 -4.15 -1.53 -6.74
CA ILE A 358 -3.60 -1.60 -5.38
C ILE A 358 -3.08 -3.01 -5.08
N LYS A 359 -3.85 -4.04 -5.45
CA LYS A 359 -3.41 -5.45 -5.32
C LYS A 359 -2.15 -5.74 -6.12
N GLU A 360 -2.06 -5.23 -7.35
CA GLU A 360 -0.89 -5.43 -8.23
C GLU A 360 0.35 -4.69 -7.69
N ALA A 361 0.19 -3.47 -7.18
CA ALA A 361 1.24 -2.74 -6.48
C ALA A 361 1.73 -3.53 -5.25
N ARG A 362 0.81 -4.08 -4.46
CA ARG A 362 1.14 -4.87 -3.28
C ARG A 362 1.96 -6.12 -3.59
N ASN A 363 1.68 -6.80 -4.71
CA ASN A 363 2.45 -7.97 -5.15
C ASN A 363 3.91 -7.63 -5.48
N ARG A 364 4.25 -6.34 -5.57
CA ARG A 364 5.60 -5.79 -5.75
C ARG A 364 6.13 -5.09 -4.51
N ASN A 365 5.58 -5.41 -3.33
CA ASN A 365 5.93 -4.79 -2.06
C ASN A 365 5.68 -3.27 -2.00
N VAL A 366 4.78 -2.75 -2.84
CA VAL A 366 4.33 -1.36 -2.82
C VAL A 366 2.95 -1.29 -2.19
N ASN A 367 2.83 -0.60 -1.07
CA ASN A 367 1.55 -0.39 -0.38
C ASN A 367 1.01 1.01 -0.68
N VAL A 368 -0.22 1.10 -1.17
CA VAL A 368 -0.88 2.36 -1.55
C VAL A 368 -2.13 2.53 -0.70
N LYS A 369 -2.27 3.64 0.01
CA LYS A 369 -3.40 3.90 0.93
C LYS A 369 -4.72 4.20 0.23
N GLY A 370 -4.75 4.49 -1.07
CA GLY A 370 -6.00 4.73 -1.78
C GLY A 370 -5.87 5.14 -3.24
N GLY A 371 -6.98 5.05 -3.97
CA GLY A 371 -7.04 5.36 -5.41
C GLY A 371 -6.69 6.80 -5.77
N LYS A 372 -6.96 7.75 -4.86
CA LYS A 372 -6.58 9.17 -4.99
C LYS A 372 -5.08 9.31 -5.25
N PHE A 373 -4.25 8.53 -4.57
CA PHE A 373 -2.81 8.63 -4.69
C PHE A 373 -2.30 8.05 -6.02
N LEU A 374 -2.90 6.96 -6.52
CA LEU A 374 -2.60 6.45 -7.86
C LEU A 374 -2.95 7.47 -8.96
N GLU A 375 -4.06 8.19 -8.83
CA GLU A 375 -4.41 9.28 -9.74
C GLU A 375 -3.38 10.40 -9.66
N SER A 376 -3.03 10.85 -8.45
CA SER A 376 -2.03 11.92 -8.26
C SER A 376 -0.65 11.52 -8.80
N ILE A 377 -0.22 10.26 -8.60
CA ILE A 377 1.01 9.71 -9.20
C ILE A 377 0.92 9.71 -10.73
N ALA A 378 -0.22 9.35 -11.32
CA ALA A 378 -0.39 9.36 -12.77
C ALA A 378 -0.31 10.77 -13.38
N ASP A 379 -0.75 11.78 -12.64
CA ASP A 379 -0.82 13.17 -13.09
C ASP A 379 0.38 14.03 -12.62
N ALA A 380 1.25 13.51 -11.75
CA ALA A 380 2.38 14.26 -11.22
C ALA A 380 3.33 14.73 -12.33
N ASP A 381 3.82 15.95 -12.19
CA ASP A 381 4.78 16.58 -13.08
C ASP A 381 6.14 16.85 -12.41
N THR A 382 6.16 16.90 -11.08
CA THR A 382 7.36 17.16 -10.27
C THR A 382 7.57 16.01 -9.28
N ILE A 383 8.81 15.56 -9.16
CA ILE A 383 9.21 14.60 -8.14
C ILE A 383 10.42 15.15 -7.36
N VAL A 384 10.35 15.07 -6.05
CA VAL A 384 11.39 15.50 -5.11
C VAL A 384 11.92 14.27 -4.40
N PHE A 385 13.22 14.06 -4.46
CA PHE A 385 13.90 12.99 -3.75
C PHE A 385 14.70 13.56 -2.57
N ASP A 386 14.57 12.95 -1.41
CA ASP A 386 15.62 13.03 -0.42
C ASP A 386 16.85 12.26 -0.91
N LYS A 387 18.04 12.65 -0.45
CA LYS A 387 19.27 11.92 -0.79
C LYS A 387 19.43 10.68 0.07
N THR A 388 19.49 10.86 1.38
CA THR A 388 19.92 9.83 2.34
C THR A 388 18.84 8.77 2.53
N GLY A 389 19.20 7.49 2.39
CA GLY A 389 18.23 6.39 2.50
C GLY A 389 17.26 6.25 1.32
N THR A 390 17.26 7.19 0.39
CA THR A 390 16.40 7.21 -0.79
C THR A 390 17.19 7.00 -2.07
N LEU A 391 18.02 7.96 -2.47
CA LEU A 391 18.96 7.81 -3.60
C LEU A 391 20.21 7.03 -3.20
N THR A 392 20.51 6.96 -1.90
CA THR A 392 21.59 6.19 -1.32
C THR A 392 21.06 4.98 -0.54
N LYS A 393 21.96 4.06 -0.17
CA LYS A 393 21.61 2.84 0.57
C LYS A 393 21.41 3.07 2.07
N ALA A 394 21.72 4.28 2.60
CA ALA A 394 21.82 4.59 4.03
C ALA A 394 22.80 3.66 4.78
N GLU A 395 23.83 3.22 4.11
CA GLU A 395 24.92 2.41 4.65
C GLU A 395 26.25 3.17 4.51
N PRO A 396 26.42 4.30 5.23
CA PRO A 396 27.64 5.08 5.14
C PRO A 396 28.83 4.22 5.54
N THR A 397 29.93 4.40 4.81
CA THR A 397 31.19 3.68 5.05
C THR A 397 32.36 4.65 5.10
N VAL A 398 33.31 4.41 6.01
CA VAL A 398 34.56 5.18 6.03
C VAL A 398 35.43 4.74 4.86
N VAL A 399 35.72 5.67 3.97
CA VAL A 399 36.55 5.47 2.77
C VAL A 399 38.01 5.78 3.08
N LYS A 400 38.25 6.86 3.82
CA LYS A 400 39.60 7.35 4.10
C LYS A 400 39.64 8.12 5.41
N VAL A 401 40.74 7.99 6.14
CA VAL A 401 41.10 8.85 7.28
C VAL A 401 42.31 9.66 6.85
N VAL A 402 42.24 10.97 7.01
CA VAL A 402 43.33 11.89 6.66
C VAL A 402 43.90 12.48 7.95
N SER A 403 45.15 12.17 8.27
CA SER A 403 45.82 12.66 9.48
C SER A 403 46.42 14.08 9.27
N PHE A 404 46.18 14.95 10.20
CA PHE A 404 46.73 16.34 10.25
C PHE A 404 47.79 16.53 11.34
N ASN A 405 47.72 15.75 12.41
CA ASN A 405 48.67 15.88 13.55
C ASN A 405 49.86 14.90 13.45
N GLY A 406 49.87 14.01 12.44
CA GLY A 406 50.94 13.02 12.24
C GLY A 406 50.73 11.68 12.94
N ASP A 407 49.67 11.51 13.73
CA ASP A 407 49.32 10.23 14.31
C ASP A 407 48.88 9.22 13.22
N SER A 408 48.89 7.91 13.53
CA SER A 408 48.52 6.91 12.58
C SER A 408 47.00 6.98 12.27
N GLU A 409 46.62 6.72 11.01
CA GLU A 409 45.22 6.73 10.60
C GLU A 409 44.37 5.75 11.43
N ASP A 410 44.96 4.60 11.84
CA ASP A 410 44.26 3.60 12.64
C ASP A 410 44.04 4.05 14.08
N GLU A 411 44.97 4.83 14.65
CA GLU A 411 44.82 5.39 15.99
C GLU A 411 43.77 6.51 16.04
N LEU A 412 43.76 7.36 15.02
CA LEU A 412 42.74 8.40 14.85
C LEU A 412 41.36 7.82 14.62
N LEU A 413 41.27 6.76 13.82
CA LEU A 413 40.01 6.03 13.60
C LEU A 413 39.50 5.34 14.87
N ARG A 414 40.42 4.73 15.66
CA ARG A 414 40.11 4.14 16.96
C ARG A 414 39.59 5.20 17.96
N THR A 415 40.22 6.35 17.98
CA THR A 415 39.79 7.48 18.82
C THR A 415 38.40 7.97 18.42
N ALA A 416 38.16 8.14 17.14
CA ALA A 416 36.86 8.54 16.63
C ALA A 416 35.76 7.50 16.94
N ALA A 417 36.06 6.21 16.78
CA ALA A 417 35.13 5.12 17.08
C ALA A 417 34.78 5.07 18.57
N CYS A 418 35.76 5.31 19.47
CA CYS A 418 35.53 5.37 20.90
C CYS A 418 34.55 6.50 21.28
N LEU A 419 34.60 7.65 20.59
CA LEU A 419 33.70 8.78 20.86
C LEU A 419 32.30 8.51 20.28
N GLU A 420 32.22 7.89 19.11
CA GLU A 420 30.98 7.68 18.38
C GLU A 420 30.19 6.44 18.82
N GLU A 421 30.80 5.50 19.58
CA GLU A 421 30.18 4.21 19.97
C GLU A 421 28.87 4.38 20.78
N HIS A 422 28.75 5.46 21.53
CA HIS A 422 27.60 5.72 22.38
C HIS A 422 26.43 6.41 21.66
N PHE A 423 26.60 6.77 20.38
CA PHE A 423 25.60 7.54 19.64
C PHE A 423 25.06 6.76 18.43
N PRO A 424 23.77 6.40 18.43
CA PRO A 424 23.19 5.52 17.40
C PRO A 424 22.77 6.27 16.13
N HIS A 425 23.67 7.06 15.52
CA HIS A 425 23.39 7.62 14.20
C HIS A 425 24.24 6.95 13.10
N SER A 426 23.82 7.07 11.85
CA SER A 426 24.37 6.31 10.72
C SER A 426 25.87 6.57 10.49
N MET A 427 26.35 7.81 10.64
CA MET A 427 27.76 8.16 10.48
C MET A 427 28.61 7.61 11.63
N ALA A 428 28.12 7.68 12.88
CA ALA A 428 28.75 7.07 14.04
C ALA A 428 28.95 5.56 13.83
N LYS A 429 27.88 4.86 13.40
CA LYS A 429 27.94 3.44 13.10
C LYS A 429 28.99 3.14 12.02
N ALA A 430 29.10 3.95 10.98
CA ALA A 430 30.12 3.78 9.94
C ALA A 430 31.53 3.83 10.48
N VAL A 431 31.82 4.77 11.41
CA VAL A 431 33.14 4.92 12.04
C VAL A 431 33.45 3.71 12.93
N VAL A 432 32.49 3.31 13.77
CA VAL A 432 32.62 2.14 14.67
C VAL A 432 32.79 0.86 13.87
N ASP A 433 32.01 0.63 12.82
CA ASP A 433 32.10 -0.56 11.96
C ASP A 433 33.46 -0.60 11.20
N ALA A 434 33.95 0.55 10.77
CA ALA A 434 35.28 0.64 10.14
C ALA A 434 36.40 0.26 11.10
N ALA A 435 36.34 0.73 12.36
CA ALA A 435 37.29 0.35 13.40
C ALA A 435 37.22 -1.15 13.71
N LYS A 436 36.00 -1.71 13.86
CA LYS A 436 35.78 -3.16 14.08
C LYS A 436 36.33 -4.01 12.94
N LYS A 437 36.11 -3.63 11.68
CA LYS A 437 36.65 -4.34 10.50
C LYS A 437 38.18 -4.38 10.49
N LYS A 438 38.84 -3.38 11.04
CA LYS A 438 40.29 -3.33 11.20
C LYS A 438 40.78 -3.97 12.52
N SER A 439 39.88 -4.54 13.32
CA SER A 439 40.19 -5.13 14.64
C SER A 439 40.88 -4.12 15.58
N LEU A 440 40.44 -2.87 15.54
CA LEU A 440 40.93 -1.80 16.40
C LEU A 440 40.15 -1.78 17.71
N ASP A 441 40.40 -2.76 18.59
CA ASP A 441 39.78 -2.79 19.91
C ASP A 441 40.23 -1.63 20.75
N HIS A 442 39.35 -1.05 21.55
CA HIS A 442 39.64 0.01 22.47
C HIS A 442 39.03 -0.29 23.86
N GLU A 443 39.74 0.14 24.90
CA GLU A 443 39.19 0.25 26.25
C GLU A 443 38.55 1.65 26.38
N GLU A 444 37.40 1.75 27.07
CA GLU A 444 36.77 3.05 27.38
C GLU A 444 37.73 3.92 28.17
N LYS A 445 38.28 4.97 27.55
CA LYS A 445 39.27 5.88 28.16
C LYS A 445 38.75 7.28 28.34
N HIS A 446 37.47 7.55 28.09
CA HIS A 446 36.89 8.89 28.18
C HIS A 446 36.12 9.11 29.47
N SER A 447 36.06 10.37 29.90
CA SER A 447 35.15 10.85 30.94
C SER A 447 33.73 11.01 30.35
N LYS A 448 32.81 11.55 31.14
CA LYS A 448 31.43 11.81 30.70
C LYS A 448 31.40 12.53 29.34
N VAL A 449 30.77 11.90 28.34
CA VAL A 449 30.61 12.45 27.00
C VAL A 449 29.47 13.46 26.98
N GLU A 450 29.70 14.67 26.47
CA GLU A 450 28.67 15.68 26.25
C GLU A 450 28.27 15.66 24.77
N TYR A 451 27.03 15.32 24.51
CA TYR A 451 26.43 15.35 23.16
C TYR A 451 25.76 16.70 22.92
N ILE A 452 26.16 17.38 21.86
CA ILE A 452 25.54 18.63 21.41
C ILE A 452 24.67 18.30 20.21
N VAL A 453 23.36 18.32 20.42
CA VAL A 453 22.34 17.90 19.40
C VAL A 453 22.61 18.61 18.08
N ALA A 454 22.66 17.81 17.00
CA ALA A 454 22.87 18.21 15.59
C ALA A 454 24.28 18.84 15.29
N HIS A 455 25.23 18.90 16.24
CA HIS A 455 26.53 19.54 16.04
C HIS A 455 27.69 18.56 16.16
N GLY A 456 27.78 17.79 17.25
CA GLY A 456 28.89 16.86 17.47
C GLY A 456 29.04 16.43 18.93
N ILE A 457 30.20 15.87 19.24
CA ILE A 457 30.54 15.31 20.53
C ILE A 457 31.76 16.04 21.08
N SER A 458 31.71 16.42 22.37
CA SER A 458 32.84 16.96 23.12
C SER A 458 33.08 16.13 24.37
N THR A 459 34.34 15.74 24.61
CA THR A 459 34.73 14.98 25.81
C THR A 459 36.19 15.27 26.17
N GLN A 460 36.61 14.73 27.31
CA GLN A 460 38.04 14.67 27.70
C GLN A 460 38.55 13.24 27.55
N LEU A 461 39.47 13.02 26.63
CA LEU A 461 40.17 11.75 26.42
C LEU A 461 41.58 11.86 26.98
N GLU A 462 41.93 11.02 27.94
CA GLU A 462 43.27 11.06 28.62
C GLU A 462 43.66 12.46 29.12
N GLY A 463 42.68 13.26 29.55
CA GLY A 463 42.90 14.65 30.05
C GLY A 463 43.00 15.71 28.94
N LYS A 464 42.86 15.35 27.66
CA LYS A 464 42.87 16.29 26.53
C LYS A 464 41.45 16.52 26.04
N LYS A 465 41.06 17.75 25.78
CA LYS A 465 39.79 18.08 25.18
C LYS A 465 39.75 17.54 23.75
N THR A 466 38.86 16.62 23.50
CA THR A 466 38.67 15.95 22.19
C THR A 466 37.26 16.16 21.71
N ILE A 467 37.11 16.60 20.45
CA ILE A 467 35.84 16.88 19.83
C ILE A 467 35.76 16.20 18.46
N ILE A 468 34.58 15.71 18.12
CA ILE A 468 34.29 15.14 16.81
C ILE A 468 32.93 15.67 16.35
N GLY A 469 32.83 16.08 15.07
CA GLY A 469 31.58 16.61 14.56
C GLY A 469 31.66 17.24 13.17
N SER A 470 30.67 18.08 12.87
CA SER A 470 30.55 18.79 11.60
C SER A 470 31.60 19.91 11.47
N HIS A 471 31.78 20.43 10.23
CA HIS A 471 32.64 21.60 9.98
C HIS A 471 32.24 22.79 10.85
N HIS A 472 30.95 23.09 10.89
CA HIS A 472 30.42 24.21 11.68
C HIS A 472 30.78 24.05 13.15
N PHE A 473 30.52 22.85 13.72
CA PHE A 473 30.83 22.59 15.14
C PHE A 473 32.31 22.77 15.48
N VAL A 474 33.19 22.17 14.66
CA VAL A 474 34.62 22.15 14.95
C VAL A 474 35.27 23.53 14.72
N PHE A 475 34.93 24.25 13.65
CA PHE A 475 35.62 25.49 13.26
C PHE A 475 34.90 26.78 13.67
N GLU A 476 33.57 26.77 13.76
CA GLU A 476 32.79 27.96 14.05
C GLU A 476 32.38 28.03 15.54
N ASP A 477 31.88 26.93 16.10
CA ASP A 477 31.46 26.88 17.50
C ASP A 477 32.66 26.73 18.44
N GLU A 478 33.48 25.69 18.21
CA GLU A 478 34.60 25.32 19.06
C GLU A 478 35.93 26.04 18.67
N LYS A 479 35.94 26.76 17.53
CA LYS A 479 37.04 27.60 17.03
C LYS A 479 38.38 26.88 16.91
N CYS A 480 38.34 25.60 16.54
CA CYS A 480 39.55 24.85 16.26
C CYS A 480 40.25 25.37 15.00
N HIS A 481 41.52 25.13 14.89
CA HIS A 481 42.32 25.56 13.76
C HIS A 481 43.05 24.40 13.08
N ILE A 482 43.39 24.62 11.81
CA ILE A 482 44.18 23.67 11.04
C ILE A 482 45.65 23.84 11.45
N PRO A 483 46.41 22.75 11.72
CA PRO A 483 47.84 22.84 12.03
C PRO A 483 48.63 23.57 10.96
N GLU A 484 49.62 24.38 11.36
CA GLU A 484 50.43 25.15 10.43
C GLU A 484 51.06 24.29 9.33
N GLY A 485 50.94 24.73 8.08
CA GLY A 485 51.50 24.04 6.89
C GLY A 485 50.64 22.88 6.38
N LYS A 486 49.44 22.64 6.96
CA LYS A 486 48.50 21.59 6.51
C LYS A 486 47.30 22.15 5.73
N GLU A 487 47.25 23.46 5.46
CA GLU A 487 46.15 24.12 4.74
C GLU A 487 45.93 23.52 3.34
N LYS A 488 47.04 23.26 2.63
CA LYS A 488 46.94 22.61 1.30
C LYS A 488 46.38 21.20 1.34
N LEU A 489 46.69 20.44 2.42
CA LEU A 489 46.13 19.10 2.59
C LEU A 489 44.62 19.15 2.83
N PHE A 490 44.18 20.17 3.58
CA PHE A 490 42.77 20.43 3.86
C PHE A 490 41.99 20.81 2.59
N GLU A 491 42.58 21.68 1.73
CA GLU A 491 41.99 22.08 0.46
C GLU A 491 41.91 20.90 -0.56
N GLN A 492 42.78 19.90 -0.41
CA GLN A 492 42.82 18.71 -1.28
C GLN A 492 41.94 17.56 -0.79
N LEU A 493 41.14 17.75 0.26
CA LEU A 493 40.18 16.71 0.69
C LEU A 493 39.19 16.38 -0.43
N PRO A 494 38.88 15.11 -0.62
CA PRO A 494 37.93 14.69 -1.65
C PRO A 494 36.56 15.34 -1.41
N LEU A 495 36.05 16.02 -2.43
CA LEU A 495 34.82 16.82 -2.33
C LEU A 495 33.54 15.98 -2.42
N GLU A 496 33.67 14.74 -2.88
CA GLU A 496 32.55 13.80 -3.04
C GLU A 496 32.10 13.12 -1.75
N TYR A 497 32.91 13.18 -0.69
CA TYR A 497 32.62 12.52 0.59
C TYR A 497 32.09 13.49 1.64
N SER A 498 31.28 12.98 2.54
CA SER A 498 30.95 13.69 3.79
C SER A 498 32.14 13.65 4.74
N HIS A 499 32.44 14.76 5.39
CA HIS A 499 33.58 14.89 6.25
C HIS A 499 33.13 14.96 7.71
N LEU A 500 33.72 14.11 8.55
CA LEU A 500 33.63 14.18 10.00
C LEU A 500 34.98 14.60 10.54
N TYR A 501 34.98 15.69 11.31
CA TYR A 501 36.22 16.35 11.77
C TYR A 501 36.51 15.96 13.21
N LEU A 502 37.72 15.46 13.47
CA LEU A 502 38.23 15.13 14.79
C LEU A 502 39.29 16.17 15.18
N ALA A 503 39.09 16.86 16.28
CA ALA A 503 40.06 17.83 16.81
C ALA A 503 40.44 17.48 18.25
N ILE A 504 41.72 17.72 18.60
CA ILE A 504 42.30 17.46 19.91
C ILE A 504 42.99 18.74 20.39
N GLU A 505 42.70 19.19 21.59
CA GLU A 505 43.28 20.42 22.20
C GLU A 505 43.12 21.67 21.31
N GLY A 506 42.03 21.76 20.53
CA GLY A 506 41.74 22.90 19.66
C GLY A 506 42.42 22.86 18.30
N GLU A 507 43.18 21.80 17.96
CA GLU A 507 43.78 21.59 16.65
C GLU A 507 43.12 20.42 15.90
N LEU A 508 42.94 20.56 14.59
CA LEU A 508 42.43 19.49 13.72
C LEU A 508 43.42 18.31 13.71
N ALA A 509 43.01 17.16 14.24
CA ALA A 509 43.81 15.95 14.28
C ALA A 509 43.56 15.04 13.08
N ALA A 510 42.32 14.89 12.66
CA ALA A 510 41.94 14.06 11.50
C ALA A 510 40.66 14.55 10.81
N VAL A 511 40.53 14.18 9.52
CA VAL A 511 39.28 14.22 8.79
C VAL A 511 38.94 12.82 8.33
N ILE A 512 37.77 12.33 8.74
CA ILE A 512 37.25 11.04 8.37
C ILE A 512 36.31 11.26 7.19
N CYS A 513 36.69 10.71 6.01
CA CYS A 513 35.89 10.80 4.80
C CYS A 513 34.90 9.62 4.77
N ILE A 514 33.62 9.92 4.72
CA ILE A 514 32.52 8.96 4.77
C ILE A 514 31.74 9.07 3.46
N GLU A 515 31.58 7.94 2.79
CA GLU A 515 30.71 7.81 1.61
C GLU A 515 29.41 7.10 2.00
N ASP A 516 28.28 7.68 1.64
CA ASP A 516 27.00 6.98 1.60
C ASP A 516 26.74 6.57 0.14
N PRO A 517 26.90 5.28 -0.21
CA PRO A 517 26.94 4.85 -1.59
C PRO A 517 25.59 5.06 -2.26
N LEU A 518 25.62 5.67 -3.45
CA LEU A 518 24.45 5.78 -4.32
C LEU A 518 23.94 4.39 -4.69
N ARG A 519 22.62 4.25 -4.79
CA ARG A 519 22.02 3.07 -5.39
C ARG A 519 22.46 2.95 -6.85
N GLU A 520 22.83 1.77 -7.30
CA GLU A 520 23.34 1.54 -8.66
C GLU A 520 22.33 1.94 -9.74
N GLU A 521 21.05 1.71 -9.45
CA GLU A 521 19.92 2.00 -10.32
C GLU A 521 19.44 3.46 -10.28
N ALA A 522 19.95 4.33 -9.38
CA ALA A 522 19.38 5.66 -9.15
C ALA A 522 19.33 6.53 -10.42
N ALA A 523 20.42 6.58 -11.19
CA ALA A 523 20.49 7.38 -12.41
C ALA A 523 19.51 6.86 -13.50
N ASP A 524 19.41 5.54 -13.64
CA ASP A 524 18.52 4.92 -14.61
C ASP A 524 17.05 5.08 -14.22
N ALA A 525 16.73 4.99 -12.92
CA ALA A 525 15.39 5.22 -12.40
C ALA A 525 14.95 6.68 -12.65
N ILE A 526 15.83 7.66 -12.39
CA ILE A 526 15.54 9.09 -12.66
C ILE A 526 15.30 9.32 -14.15
N ARG A 527 16.12 8.72 -15.03
CA ARG A 527 15.92 8.80 -16.48
C ARG A 527 14.57 8.23 -16.89
N ALA A 528 14.22 7.03 -16.39
CA ALA A 528 12.95 6.38 -16.68
C ALA A 528 11.74 7.16 -16.16
N LEU A 529 11.86 7.86 -15.01
CA LEU A 529 10.82 8.77 -14.50
C LEU A 529 10.62 9.96 -15.45
N LYS A 530 11.68 10.59 -15.94
CA LYS A 530 11.61 11.68 -16.95
C LYS A 530 10.95 11.19 -18.24
N GLU A 531 11.34 10.03 -18.75
CA GLU A 531 10.71 9.39 -19.93
C GLU A 531 9.23 9.07 -19.68
N SER A 532 8.87 8.79 -18.46
CA SER A 532 7.46 8.60 -18.06
C SER A 532 6.64 9.89 -18.04
N GLY A 533 7.25 11.06 -18.27
CA GLY A 533 6.60 12.37 -18.33
C GLY A 533 6.63 13.14 -17.01
N ILE A 534 7.59 12.89 -16.13
CA ILE A 534 7.97 13.81 -15.05
C ILE A 534 8.80 14.92 -15.69
N SER A 535 8.35 16.16 -15.52
CA SER A 535 8.99 17.33 -16.14
C SER A 535 10.10 17.93 -15.31
N LYS A 536 10.09 17.68 -13.98
CA LYS A 536 11.05 18.23 -13.03
C LYS A 536 11.40 17.20 -11.95
N VAL A 537 12.69 16.88 -11.86
CA VAL A 537 13.24 16.00 -10.80
C VAL A 537 14.17 16.83 -9.92
N VAL A 538 13.91 16.85 -8.64
CA VAL A 538 14.63 17.65 -7.63
C VAL A 538 15.26 16.73 -6.60
N MET A 539 16.49 17.03 -6.18
CA MET A 539 17.13 16.37 -5.04
C MET A 539 17.29 17.37 -3.89
N MET A 540 16.99 16.94 -2.69
CA MET A 540 17.21 17.70 -1.46
C MET A 540 18.11 16.94 -0.50
N THR A 541 19.01 17.63 0.16
CA THR A 541 19.95 17.04 1.12
C THR A 541 20.40 18.04 2.18
N GLY A 542 20.68 17.55 3.37
CA GLY A 542 21.37 18.30 4.42
C GLY A 542 22.88 18.44 4.21
N ASP A 543 23.44 17.79 3.18
CA ASP A 543 24.87 17.85 2.88
C ASP A 543 25.30 19.22 2.35
N SER A 544 26.62 19.43 2.35
CA SER A 544 27.24 20.63 1.77
C SER A 544 26.95 20.75 0.26
N ASP A 545 26.95 21.98 -0.27
CA ASP A 545 26.74 22.26 -1.69
C ASP A 545 27.70 21.47 -2.60
N ARG A 546 28.92 21.25 -2.17
CA ARG A 546 29.93 20.49 -2.93
C ARG A 546 29.52 19.04 -3.17
N THR A 547 29.12 18.35 -2.10
CA THR A 547 28.67 16.96 -2.13
C THR A 547 27.37 16.85 -2.92
N ALA A 548 26.41 17.74 -2.64
CA ALA A 548 25.11 17.76 -3.33
C ALA A 548 25.26 17.93 -4.84
N ARG A 549 26.13 18.84 -5.27
CA ARG A 549 26.42 19.09 -6.71
C ARG A 549 27.02 17.88 -7.39
N ALA A 550 27.99 17.21 -6.76
CA ALA A 550 28.62 16.01 -7.32
C ALA A 550 27.61 14.89 -7.52
N ILE A 551 26.77 14.65 -6.53
CA ILE A 551 25.72 13.62 -6.58
C ILE A 551 24.65 13.97 -7.61
N ALA A 552 24.16 15.22 -7.63
CA ALA A 552 23.15 15.69 -8.59
C ALA A 552 23.61 15.49 -10.04
N GLY A 553 24.90 15.75 -10.33
CA GLY A 553 25.49 15.50 -11.64
C GLY A 553 25.56 14.02 -12.02
N ARG A 554 25.82 13.13 -11.03
CA ARG A 554 25.89 11.67 -11.24
C ARG A 554 24.51 11.06 -11.51
N VAL A 555 23.49 11.47 -10.77
CA VAL A 555 22.14 10.92 -10.89
C VAL A 555 21.28 11.59 -11.95
N GLY A 556 21.67 12.80 -12.40
CA GLY A 556 21.03 13.51 -13.50
C GLY A 556 19.70 14.19 -13.12
N VAL A 557 19.56 14.72 -11.90
CA VAL A 557 18.43 15.54 -11.49
C VAL A 557 18.45 16.92 -12.16
N ASP A 558 17.29 17.59 -12.24
CA ASP A 558 17.19 18.91 -12.89
C ASP A 558 17.57 20.06 -11.95
N GLN A 559 17.37 19.85 -10.66
CA GLN A 559 17.66 20.84 -9.61
C GLN A 559 18.07 20.12 -8.32
N TYR A 560 18.94 20.73 -7.54
CA TYR A 560 19.26 20.24 -6.20
C TYR A 560 19.28 21.40 -5.19
N PHE A 561 19.09 21.06 -3.92
CA PHE A 561 19.20 21.95 -2.79
C PHE A 561 20.06 21.27 -1.71
N SER A 562 21.05 21.99 -1.24
CA SER A 562 21.98 21.57 -0.20
C SER A 562 21.67 22.26 1.12
N GLU A 563 22.18 21.72 2.23
CA GLU A 563 22.05 22.29 3.60
C GLU A 563 20.60 22.57 4.00
N VAL A 564 19.67 21.69 3.55
CA VAL A 564 18.22 21.86 3.70
C VAL A 564 17.75 21.21 5.00
N LEU A 565 17.04 21.97 5.82
CA LEU A 565 16.35 21.43 6.99
C LEU A 565 15.02 20.75 6.61
N PRO A 566 14.48 19.85 7.46
CA PRO A 566 13.21 19.19 7.18
C PRO A 566 12.04 20.14 6.88
N GLU A 567 11.98 21.26 7.59
CA GLU A 567 10.96 22.31 7.40
C GLU A 567 11.08 23.02 6.03
N ASP A 568 12.31 23.20 5.54
CA ASP A 568 12.55 23.84 4.26
C ASP A 568 12.12 22.92 3.10
N LYS A 569 12.27 21.60 3.27
CA LYS A 569 11.77 20.61 2.33
C LYS A 569 10.24 20.71 2.16
N ALA A 570 9.51 20.80 3.28
CA ALA A 570 8.07 20.97 3.28
C ALA A 570 7.66 22.29 2.60
N ARG A 571 8.35 23.39 2.93
CA ARG A 571 8.10 24.71 2.35
C ARG A 571 8.30 24.73 0.83
N PHE A 572 9.33 24.06 0.33
CA PHE A 572 9.55 23.92 -1.11
C PHE A 572 8.40 23.17 -1.79
N VAL A 573 7.97 22.05 -1.21
CA VAL A 573 6.84 21.25 -1.73
C VAL A 573 5.58 22.11 -1.80
N GLU A 574 5.27 22.88 -0.76
CA GLU A 574 4.13 23.80 -0.71
C GLU A 574 4.22 24.90 -1.79
N GLN A 575 5.41 25.44 -2.04
CA GLN A 575 5.65 26.45 -3.09
C GLN A 575 5.39 25.85 -4.49
N GLU A 576 5.87 24.65 -4.77
CA GLU A 576 5.63 23.98 -6.05
C GLU A 576 4.12 23.70 -6.25
N LYS A 577 3.42 23.28 -5.19
CA LYS A 577 1.95 23.09 -5.21
C LYS A 577 1.21 24.42 -5.41
N ALA A 578 1.62 25.49 -4.75
CA ALA A 578 1.05 26.84 -4.95
C ALA A 578 1.25 27.36 -6.39
N ALA A 579 2.33 26.93 -7.07
CA ALA A 579 2.58 27.17 -8.48
C ALA A 579 1.70 26.31 -9.43
N GLY A 580 0.80 25.48 -8.87
CA GLY A 580 -0.13 24.63 -9.62
C GLY A 580 0.45 23.30 -10.09
N ARG A 581 1.62 22.91 -9.59
CA ARG A 581 2.25 21.63 -9.91
C ARG A 581 1.76 20.52 -8.99
N LYS A 582 1.75 19.29 -9.50
CA LYS A 582 1.50 18.09 -8.70
C LYS A 582 2.82 17.45 -8.31
N VAL A 583 3.05 17.37 -7.00
CA VAL A 583 4.34 17.01 -6.42
C VAL A 583 4.28 15.64 -5.76
N ILE A 584 5.23 14.77 -6.15
CA ILE A 584 5.57 13.55 -5.41
C ILE A 584 6.80 13.86 -4.56
N MET A 585 6.76 13.57 -3.26
CA MET A 585 7.92 13.56 -2.38
C MET A 585 8.32 12.13 -2.08
N VAL A 586 9.60 11.80 -2.24
CA VAL A 586 10.17 10.48 -1.97
C VAL A 586 11.26 10.62 -0.92
N GLY A 587 11.12 9.92 0.21
CA GLY A 587 12.04 10.00 1.34
C GLY A 587 12.10 8.71 2.15
N ASP A 588 12.90 8.70 3.22
CA ASP A 588 13.00 7.56 4.15
C ASP A 588 11.86 7.52 5.19
N GLY A 589 11.13 8.62 5.33
CA GLY A 589 9.95 8.75 6.18
C GLY A 589 10.22 9.13 7.63
N VAL A 590 11.45 9.15 8.10
CA VAL A 590 11.77 9.55 9.48
C VAL A 590 11.98 11.07 9.56
N ASN A 591 12.91 11.59 8.77
CA ASN A 591 13.26 13.01 8.76
C ASN A 591 12.39 13.83 7.79
N ASP A 592 11.76 13.18 6.83
CA ASP A 592 11.02 13.82 5.74
C ASP A 592 9.50 13.90 5.99
N SER A 593 9.04 13.49 7.16
CA SER A 593 7.62 13.43 7.52
C SER A 593 6.85 14.73 7.19
N PRO A 594 7.35 15.94 7.46
CA PRO A 594 6.64 17.18 7.09
C PRO A 594 6.51 17.33 5.57
N ALA A 595 7.57 17.02 4.81
CA ALA A 595 7.57 17.14 3.35
C ALA A 595 6.70 16.08 2.67
N LEU A 596 6.73 14.83 3.19
CA LEU A 596 5.86 13.75 2.73
C LEU A 596 4.39 14.10 2.89
N SER A 597 4.03 14.68 4.05
CA SER A 597 2.65 15.10 4.33
C SER A 597 2.21 16.32 3.51
N ALA A 598 3.14 17.24 3.18
CA ALA A 598 2.85 18.43 2.39
C ALA A 598 2.62 18.11 0.90
N ALA A 599 3.18 17.03 0.37
CA ALA A 599 3.10 16.64 -1.03
C ALA A 599 1.68 16.25 -1.47
N ASP A 600 1.44 16.13 -2.79
CA ASP A 600 0.22 15.51 -3.31
C ASP A 600 0.26 13.99 -3.12
N VAL A 601 1.47 13.43 -3.11
CA VAL A 601 1.76 12.04 -2.73
C VAL A 601 3.10 11.97 -2.02
N GLY A 602 3.10 11.52 -0.78
CA GLY A 602 4.30 11.13 -0.04
C GLY A 602 4.61 9.66 -0.25
N ILE A 603 5.81 9.35 -0.73
CA ILE A 603 6.31 7.98 -0.93
C ILE A 603 7.46 7.73 0.04
N ALA A 604 7.30 6.79 0.96
CA ALA A 604 8.38 6.34 1.82
C ALA A 604 9.06 5.08 1.24
N ILE A 605 10.38 5.13 1.11
CA ILE A 605 11.21 3.96 0.78
C ILE A 605 11.87 3.52 2.08
N SER A 606 11.40 2.43 2.67
CA SER A 606 11.96 1.94 3.93
C SER A 606 11.64 0.48 4.15
N ASP A 607 12.67 -0.27 4.51
CA ASP A 607 12.55 -1.70 4.86
C ASP A 607 12.12 -1.93 6.32
N GLY A 608 12.00 -0.88 7.16
CA GLY A 608 11.80 -1.10 8.59
C GLY A 608 11.11 -0.01 9.41
N ALA A 609 11.07 1.22 8.96
CA ALA A 609 10.48 2.29 9.78
C ALA A 609 8.95 2.25 9.73
N GLU A 610 8.31 1.76 10.78
CA GLU A 610 6.85 1.70 10.90
C GLU A 610 6.22 3.10 10.89
N LEU A 611 6.94 4.11 11.42
CA LEU A 611 6.55 5.51 11.37
C LEU A 611 6.39 6.02 9.92
N ALA A 612 7.31 5.65 9.04
CA ALA A 612 7.23 5.99 7.63
C ALA A 612 5.96 5.43 6.95
N ARG A 613 5.55 4.21 7.33
CA ARG A 613 4.33 3.57 6.83
C ARG A 613 3.06 4.31 7.26
N GLU A 614 3.07 4.90 8.46
CA GLU A 614 1.90 5.62 8.98
C GLU A 614 1.73 6.98 8.30
N ILE A 615 2.80 7.70 8.06
CA ILE A 615 2.77 9.07 7.54
C ILE A 615 2.62 9.10 6.01
N ALA A 616 3.37 8.26 5.28
CA ALA A 616 3.38 8.27 3.83
C ALA A 616 2.08 7.72 3.22
N ASP A 617 1.68 8.27 2.10
CA ASP A 617 0.53 7.82 1.29
C ASP A 617 0.82 6.50 0.55
N VAL A 618 2.10 6.29 0.24
CA VAL A 618 2.62 5.09 -0.39
C VAL A 618 3.90 4.67 0.33
N THR A 619 4.02 3.37 0.60
CA THR A 619 5.25 2.77 1.12
C THR A 619 5.81 1.74 0.16
N ILE A 620 7.09 1.80 -0.08
CA ILE A 620 7.84 0.86 -0.92
C ILE A 620 8.79 0.10 0.00
N ALA A 621 8.46 -1.17 0.29
CA ALA A 621 9.31 -2.08 1.04
C ALA A 621 10.15 -2.91 0.05
N ALA A 622 10.93 -2.24 -0.79
CA ALA A 622 11.81 -2.83 -1.78
C ALA A 622 13.16 -2.12 -1.75
N GLU A 623 14.20 -2.88 -2.00
CA GLU A 623 15.56 -2.33 -2.11
C GLU A 623 15.80 -1.59 -3.44
N ASP A 624 14.84 -1.66 -4.38
CA ASP A 624 14.99 -1.15 -5.75
C ASP A 624 14.14 0.12 -5.98
N LEU A 625 14.83 1.20 -6.32
CA LEU A 625 14.21 2.49 -6.66
C LEU A 625 13.32 2.41 -7.93
N PHE A 626 13.52 1.40 -8.79
CA PHE A 626 12.68 1.18 -9.97
C PHE A 626 11.21 0.90 -9.63
N GLU A 627 10.89 0.53 -8.39
CA GLU A 627 9.49 0.35 -8.00
C GLU A 627 8.70 1.68 -8.01
N VAL A 628 9.35 2.83 -7.85
CA VAL A 628 8.73 4.15 -8.08
C VAL A 628 8.34 4.32 -9.55
N VAL A 629 9.22 3.90 -10.48
CA VAL A 629 8.96 3.91 -11.93
C VAL A 629 7.81 2.96 -12.28
N THR A 630 7.83 1.77 -11.71
CA THR A 630 6.80 0.74 -11.89
C THR A 630 5.45 1.23 -11.39
N LEU A 631 5.41 1.85 -10.21
CA LEU A 631 4.21 2.46 -9.65
C LEU A 631 3.65 3.58 -10.55
N ARG A 632 4.52 4.43 -11.11
CA ARG A 632 4.13 5.45 -12.08
C ARG A 632 3.51 4.83 -13.34
N LYS A 633 4.14 3.79 -13.91
CA LYS A 633 3.61 3.06 -15.07
C LYS A 633 2.25 2.41 -14.77
N LEU A 634 2.12 1.78 -13.59
CA LEU A 634 0.88 1.19 -13.11
C LEU A 634 -0.24 2.23 -13.02
N SER A 635 0.05 3.36 -12.39
CA SER A 635 -0.89 4.48 -12.21
C SER A 635 -1.38 5.04 -13.55
N LYS A 636 -0.48 5.26 -14.51
CA LYS A 636 -0.85 5.70 -15.86
C LYS A 636 -1.70 4.67 -16.62
N ARG A 637 -1.38 3.37 -16.49
CA ARG A 637 -2.17 2.30 -17.11
C ARG A 637 -3.55 2.18 -16.47
N LEU A 638 -3.66 2.38 -15.15
CA LEU A 638 -4.94 2.45 -14.45
C LEU A 638 -5.82 3.57 -15.00
N MET A 639 -5.29 4.80 -15.08
CA MET A 639 -6.03 5.94 -15.61
C MET A 639 -6.49 5.70 -17.06
N LYS A 640 -5.61 5.14 -17.90
CA LYS A 640 -5.97 4.76 -19.27
C LYS A 640 -7.09 3.72 -19.32
N ARG A 641 -7.09 2.73 -18.42
CA ARG A 641 -8.15 1.71 -18.29
C ARG A 641 -9.47 2.36 -17.89
N ILE A 642 -9.47 3.24 -16.87
CA ILE A 642 -10.66 3.97 -16.42
C ILE A 642 -11.27 4.78 -17.57
N TYR A 643 -10.46 5.54 -18.31
CA TYR A 643 -10.91 6.29 -19.48
C TYR A 643 -11.47 5.40 -20.60
N ARG A 644 -10.82 4.27 -20.86
CA ARG A 644 -11.31 3.30 -21.85
C ARG A 644 -12.66 2.72 -21.44
N ASN A 645 -12.78 2.29 -20.19
CA ASN A 645 -14.03 1.74 -19.64
C ASN A 645 -15.16 2.77 -19.75
N TYR A 646 -14.90 4.02 -19.36
CA TYR A 646 -15.87 5.11 -19.51
C TYR A 646 -16.36 5.26 -20.94
N LYS A 647 -15.46 5.31 -21.92
CA LYS A 647 -15.81 5.42 -23.35
C LYS A 647 -16.64 4.22 -23.84
N VAL A 648 -16.26 3.01 -23.42
CA VAL A 648 -16.97 1.79 -23.79
C VAL A 648 -18.39 1.78 -23.19
N ILE A 649 -18.53 2.13 -21.91
CA ILE A 649 -19.84 2.18 -21.23
C ILE A 649 -20.75 3.19 -21.93
N VAL A 650 -20.27 4.41 -22.15
CA VAL A 650 -21.06 5.46 -22.79
C VAL A 650 -21.44 5.06 -24.21
N GLY A 651 -20.49 4.58 -25.00
CA GLY A 651 -20.74 4.17 -26.40
C GLY A 651 -21.73 3.00 -26.52
N PHE A 652 -21.53 1.96 -25.72
CA PHE A 652 -22.36 0.76 -25.74
C PHE A 652 -23.79 1.05 -25.26
N ASN A 653 -23.94 1.74 -24.13
CA ASN A 653 -25.25 2.08 -23.60
C ASN A 653 -26.02 3.06 -24.51
N SER A 654 -25.33 4.01 -25.16
CA SER A 654 -25.93 4.86 -26.16
C SER A 654 -26.46 4.05 -27.38
N ALA A 655 -25.70 3.03 -27.80
CA ALA A 655 -26.14 2.14 -28.87
C ALA A 655 -27.39 1.29 -28.48
N LEU A 656 -27.43 0.82 -27.23
CA LEU A 656 -28.60 0.09 -26.70
C LEU A 656 -29.83 1.01 -26.65
N ILE A 657 -29.70 2.26 -26.22
CA ILE A 657 -30.76 3.25 -26.21
C ILE A 657 -31.26 3.51 -27.64
N ALA A 658 -30.35 3.73 -28.58
CA ALA A 658 -30.72 3.91 -30.00
C ALA A 658 -31.47 2.69 -30.57
N GLY A 659 -31.01 1.48 -30.26
CA GLY A 659 -31.70 0.22 -30.65
C GLY A 659 -33.09 0.08 -30.03
N GLY A 660 -33.27 0.52 -28.79
CA GLY A 660 -34.57 0.61 -28.11
C GLY A 660 -35.53 1.58 -28.77
N ILE A 661 -35.06 2.80 -29.10
CA ILE A 661 -35.84 3.83 -29.82
C ILE A 661 -36.24 3.34 -31.19
N ALA A 662 -35.32 2.72 -31.92
CA ALA A 662 -35.62 2.10 -33.23
C ALA A 662 -36.62 0.96 -33.13
N GLY A 663 -36.80 0.33 -31.96
CA GLY A 663 -37.68 -0.80 -31.73
C GLY A 663 -37.07 -2.15 -32.12
N VAL A 664 -35.77 -2.19 -32.36
CA VAL A 664 -35.00 -3.41 -32.62
C VAL A 664 -34.77 -4.21 -31.32
N LEU A 665 -34.61 -3.51 -30.21
CA LEU A 665 -34.37 -4.11 -28.90
C LEU A 665 -35.63 -4.04 -28.03
N GLN A 666 -36.01 -5.20 -27.48
CA GLN A 666 -37.07 -5.31 -26.49
C GLN A 666 -36.52 -4.98 -25.07
N PRO A 667 -37.39 -4.58 -24.10
CA PRO A 667 -36.93 -4.22 -22.75
C PRO A 667 -36.09 -5.28 -22.06
N THR A 668 -36.49 -6.55 -22.16
CA THR A 668 -35.76 -7.70 -21.59
C THR A 668 -34.39 -7.90 -22.24
N THR A 669 -34.31 -7.73 -23.57
CA THR A 669 -33.04 -7.84 -24.32
C THR A 669 -32.12 -6.66 -23.98
N SER A 670 -32.66 -5.43 -23.88
CA SER A 670 -31.87 -4.26 -23.45
C SER A 670 -31.31 -4.47 -22.07
N ALA A 671 -32.11 -4.92 -21.09
CA ALA A 671 -31.67 -5.21 -19.73
C ALA A 671 -30.60 -6.34 -19.69
N LEU A 672 -30.78 -7.41 -20.46
CA LEU A 672 -29.81 -8.50 -20.53
C LEU A 672 -28.46 -8.04 -21.08
N LEU A 673 -28.47 -7.32 -22.20
CA LEU A 673 -27.24 -6.82 -22.82
C LEU A 673 -26.53 -5.80 -21.94
N HIS A 674 -27.29 -4.91 -21.29
CA HIS A 674 -26.77 -3.94 -20.34
C HIS A 674 -26.06 -4.63 -19.17
N ASN A 675 -26.74 -5.55 -18.46
CA ASN A 675 -26.15 -6.26 -17.32
C ASN A 675 -24.96 -7.14 -17.73
N THR A 676 -25.03 -7.79 -18.91
CA THR A 676 -23.90 -8.56 -19.44
C THR A 676 -22.68 -7.66 -19.71
N SER A 677 -22.89 -6.49 -20.31
CA SER A 677 -21.79 -5.54 -20.58
C SER A 677 -21.18 -5.01 -19.29
N THR A 678 -22.00 -4.70 -18.29
CA THR A 678 -21.55 -4.27 -16.96
C THR A 678 -20.64 -5.31 -16.31
N LEU A 679 -21.07 -6.58 -16.33
CA LEU A 679 -20.28 -7.69 -15.80
C LEU A 679 -18.96 -7.88 -16.58
N LEU A 680 -18.99 -7.86 -17.90
CA LEU A 680 -17.78 -8.01 -18.72
C LEU A 680 -16.78 -6.90 -18.48
N ILE A 681 -17.23 -5.64 -18.34
CA ILE A 681 -16.36 -4.50 -18.05
C ILE A 681 -15.78 -4.61 -16.63
N ALA A 682 -16.58 -5.05 -15.65
CA ALA A 682 -16.10 -5.30 -14.30
C ALA A 682 -15.04 -6.41 -14.27
N MET A 683 -15.25 -7.53 -14.96
CA MET A 683 -14.27 -8.62 -15.10
C MET A 683 -12.99 -8.17 -15.80
N GLU A 684 -13.09 -7.34 -16.86
CA GLU A 684 -11.93 -6.74 -17.52
C GLU A 684 -11.15 -5.82 -16.58
N SER A 685 -11.85 -5.12 -15.69
CA SER A 685 -11.25 -4.25 -14.67
C SER A 685 -10.44 -5.00 -13.60
N MET A 686 -10.72 -6.29 -13.39
CA MET A 686 -9.98 -7.16 -12.46
C MET A 686 -8.66 -7.69 -13.05
N LYS A 687 -8.44 -7.58 -14.35
CA LYS A 687 -7.21 -8.09 -14.97
C LYS A 687 -6.00 -7.26 -14.57
N PRO A 688 -4.80 -7.86 -14.53
CA PRO A 688 -3.56 -7.14 -14.30
C PRO A 688 -3.38 -5.97 -15.28
N LEU A 689 -2.74 -4.90 -14.81
CA LEU A 689 -2.45 -3.71 -15.60
C LEU A 689 -1.08 -3.78 -16.27
N LEU A 690 -0.11 -4.35 -15.55
CA LEU A 690 1.22 -4.61 -16.05
C LEU A 690 1.22 -6.04 -16.61
N HIS A 691 1.47 -6.21 -17.89
CA HIS A 691 1.82 -7.52 -18.41
C HIS A 691 3.23 -7.86 -17.91
N GLU A 692 3.49 -9.10 -17.55
CA GLU A 692 4.84 -9.63 -17.41
C GLU A 692 5.47 -9.51 -18.82
N GLU A 693 6.10 -8.37 -19.09
CA GLU A 693 7.06 -8.29 -20.18
C GLU A 693 8.19 -9.20 -19.73
N ASN A 694 8.45 -10.26 -20.51
CA ASN A 694 9.49 -11.23 -20.28
C ASN A 694 10.75 -10.55 -19.75
N GLN A 695 11.12 -10.92 -18.51
CA GLN A 695 12.46 -10.69 -17.97
C GLN A 695 13.49 -11.47 -18.78
#